data_aabd0fc478f0d406c43eae2f89728088
#
_entry.id   aabd0fc478f0d406c43eae2f89728088
#
_cell.length_a   1.000
_cell.length_b   1.000
_cell.length_c   1.000
_cell.angle_alpha   90.00
_cell.angle_beta   90.00
_cell.angle_gamma   90.00
#
_symmetry.space_group_name_H-M   'P 1'
#
loop_
_entity.id
_entity.type
_entity.pdbx_description
1 polymer ?
#
loop_
_entity_poly.entity_id
_entity_poly.type
_entity_poly.pdbx_seq_one_letter_code
_entity_poly.pdbx_strand_id
1 'polypeptide(L)'
;IDPYVEPGNPESGLIPFVQDRKLGPLGSADSLTMGYCFRHEFDMSGKGIPIPEPKNYDPAEFEVYRRAIRDGVDIFSNRHMRTTLNKFTVHKKAPFVGGAQSNRNLMGSTVYGCNEDYPNGDWATRSRIWKFHQEFLINSIHFAKTDPLAPKSMKQRAMKTSFRKGVFDETGGWPNQFYVRQARRMVSSYVVTQKDLEGKTDPPHTVSLAAYGVDDWPYAVVVEDGKVAVQGGAFSIVYLDNGKYNGSYKIPYEAIVPRKGECDNLLVPVCVSASHIAFTSLRMEPVWMILGESAGVAAAMAVDAAIPVQDVPYNQLRPKLENLIQILDRIDQDLTQTQSVRWKSHEDWNAEKKGYEWLFPHIDTDSDGQISSEEYDTFRKFKSKNVDWEQSLKKKLSSKGHPSKDKPNVVLVFTDDLGIEALKVYGGHGVKTPHVDKLAKNGMLFTHCFANPACTPSRAELLTGTYPRFIGFQHVLGKWEDDHFLDSKKFNSFANQLKRVGYATAVAGKWNLSWLARNNTVKAFGFDEHCLWQMFDRDGVKRSRFYQPYFRINGKIEEESIADRFGPDVLADFMVDFMKRKKDGPFLIYYPALLVHTPYIRVPGGPKTNALPDNRQKSGPECFPEMVEYLDKNVGRLANAIDELGIRENTMVIFCSDNGTHGPVRSIWGEKRTKIKGGKMTMTDRGSRVPLMVSWPGKIKPGSQCNDFVELADFLPTFLDLASAPEPMQQVHGQSFLPQLLGGKGPSKEWVHIEYKENRQIRTKEWIYTNKDELIKVNQIGRPENLPEKDTDHLEIRKKMQRILSQTN
;
A
#
# COMPACT_ATOMS: atom_id res chain seq x y z
N ILE A 1 -14.63 -26.88 33.12
CA ILE A 1 -14.21 -28.27 32.78
C ILE A 1 -13.56 -28.86 34.04
N ASP A 2 -14.00 -30.06 34.42
CA ASP A 2 -13.37 -30.82 35.51
C ASP A 2 -12.01 -31.36 35.04
N PRO A 3 -10.95 -31.20 35.87
CA PRO A 3 -9.58 -31.57 35.45
C PRO A 3 -9.22 -33.05 35.72
N TYR A 4 -10.00 -33.79 36.47
CA TYR A 4 -9.61 -35.12 36.96
C TYR A 4 -10.11 -36.24 36.08
N VAL A 5 -9.41 -37.37 36.04
CA VAL A 5 -9.78 -38.53 35.22
C VAL A 5 -11.20 -38.97 35.58
N GLU A 6 -11.50 -39.18 36.84
CA GLU A 6 -12.85 -39.32 37.37
C GLU A 6 -13.34 -37.95 37.84
N PRO A 7 -14.39 -37.40 37.23
CA PRO A 7 -14.90 -36.08 37.60
C PRO A 7 -15.18 -35.92 39.09
N GLY A 8 -14.60 -34.87 39.70
CA GLY A 8 -14.73 -34.59 41.13
C GLY A 8 -13.80 -35.40 42.06
N ASN A 9 -12.96 -36.27 41.51
CA ASN A 9 -12.05 -37.11 42.28
C ASN A 9 -10.57 -36.72 42.01
N PRO A 10 -9.94 -35.89 42.86
CA PRO A 10 -8.53 -35.48 42.67
C PRO A 10 -7.53 -36.66 42.71
N GLU A 11 -7.85 -37.73 43.39
CA GLU A 11 -6.96 -38.87 43.53
C GLU A 11 -6.92 -39.72 42.23
N SER A 12 -7.87 -39.54 41.31
CA SER A 12 -7.89 -40.22 40.02
C SER A 12 -6.84 -39.70 39.04
N GLY A 13 -6.12 -38.63 39.40
CA GLY A 13 -5.14 -37.97 38.57
C GLY A 13 -5.77 -37.03 37.55
N LEU A 14 -4.92 -36.32 36.80
CA LEU A 14 -5.35 -35.31 35.83
C LEU A 14 -5.56 -35.90 34.44
N ILE A 15 -6.51 -35.36 33.69
CA ILE A 15 -6.69 -35.69 32.28
C ILE A 15 -5.50 -35.19 31.47
N PRO A 16 -5.20 -35.78 30.29
CA PRO A 16 -4.07 -35.39 29.46
C PRO A 16 -4.00 -33.88 29.17
N PHE A 17 -2.78 -33.36 29.16
CA PHE A 17 -2.43 -31.95 28.94
C PHE A 17 -2.82 -30.96 30.04
N VAL A 18 -3.45 -31.41 31.11
CA VAL A 18 -3.61 -30.64 32.35
C VAL A 18 -2.42 -30.94 33.27
N GLN A 19 -1.75 -29.90 33.74
CA GLN A 19 -0.51 -30.02 34.52
C GLN A 19 -0.80 -29.89 36.03
N ASP A 20 -0.19 -30.77 36.83
CA ASP A 20 -0.12 -30.61 38.26
C ASP A 20 0.97 -29.62 38.65
N ARG A 21 0.69 -28.35 38.47
CA ARG A 21 1.62 -27.27 38.74
C ARG A 21 0.99 -26.15 39.55
N LYS A 22 1.65 -25.77 40.60
CA LYS A 22 1.31 -24.57 41.35
C LYS A 22 2.10 -23.40 40.79
N LEU A 23 1.41 -22.32 40.47
CA LEU A 23 2.04 -21.07 40.09
C LEU A 23 2.64 -20.38 41.30
N GLY A 24 3.80 -19.75 41.14
CA GLY A 24 4.42 -18.90 42.16
C GLY A 24 3.66 -17.59 42.37
N PRO A 25 4.01 -16.82 43.41
CA PRO A 25 3.47 -15.47 43.62
C PRO A 25 3.63 -14.59 42.38
N LEU A 26 2.72 -13.62 42.19
CA LEU A 26 2.83 -12.66 41.07
C LEU A 26 4.20 -11.97 41.06
N GLY A 27 4.87 -12.00 39.87
CA GLY A 27 6.18 -11.43 39.68
C GLY A 27 7.34 -12.35 39.99
N SER A 28 7.09 -13.60 40.49
CA SER A 28 8.17 -14.59 40.63
C SER A 28 8.69 -15.09 39.29
N ALA A 29 9.97 -15.43 39.24
CA ALA A 29 10.56 -16.08 38.08
C ALA A 29 10.10 -17.53 38.00
N ASP A 30 9.93 -18.03 36.76
CA ASP A 30 9.65 -19.43 36.45
C ASP A 30 10.46 -19.89 35.21
N SER A 31 10.37 -21.19 34.91
CA SER A 31 10.99 -21.82 33.74
C SER A 31 10.06 -21.96 32.54
N LEU A 32 8.87 -21.36 32.60
CA LEU A 32 7.83 -21.53 31.59
C LEU A 32 8.16 -20.75 30.32
N THR A 33 7.73 -21.28 29.22
CA THR A 33 7.82 -20.62 27.90
C THR A 33 6.43 -20.52 27.29
N MET A 34 6.18 -19.41 26.58
CA MET A 34 4.96 -19.26 25.79
C MET A 34 4.81 -20.44 24.81
N GLY A 35 3.57 -20.92 24.64
CA GLY A 35 3.30 -22.02 23.73
C GLY A 35 3.76 -21.76 22.29
N TYR A 36 4.50 -22.72 21.72
CA TYR A 36 4.96 -22.68 20.33
C TYR A 36 3.94 -23.30 19.39
N CYS A 37 4.03 -23.00 18.09
CA CYS A 37 3.13 -23.58 17.13
C CYS A 37 3.73 -23.58 15.71
N PHE A 38 3.02 -24.21 14.79
CA PHE A 38 3.21 -24.00 13.37
C PHE A 38 2.23 -22.95 12.85
N ARG A 39 2.65 -22.11 11.92
CA ARG A 39 1.79 -21.18 11.19
C ARG A 39 1.45 -21.76 9.82
N HIS A 40 0.37 -22.52 9.76
CA HIS A 40 -0.12 -23.15 8.55
C HIS A 40 -1.03 -22.25 7.73
N GLU A 41 -1.04 -22.49 6.41
CA GLU A 41 -2.11 -22.05 5.54
C GLU A 41 -3.01 -23.23 5.17
N PHE A 42 -4.29 -23.16 5.54
CA PHE A 42 -5.27 -24.20 5.26
C PHE A 42 -6.16 -23.85 4.08
N ASP A 43 -6.47 -24.87 3.26
CA ASP A 43 -7.48 -24.81 2.22
C ASP A 43 -8.75 -25.53 2.69
N MET A 44 -9.86 -24.78 2.74
CA MET A 44 -11.18 -25.28 3.12
C MET A 44 -12.02 -25.69 1.91
N SER A 45 -11.48 -25.62 0.69
CA SER A 45 -12.16 -26.07 -0.54
C SER A 45 -12.14 -27.60 -0.72
N GLY A 46 -11.27 -28.29 0.02
CA GLY A 46 -10.98 -29.72 -0.13
C GLY A 46 -10.08 -30.06 -1.33
N LYS A 47 -9.49 -29.04 -1.98
CA LYS A 47 -8.60 -29.20 -3.15
C LYS A 47 -7.11 -29.01 -2.82
N GLY A 48 -6.78 -28.76 -1.56
CA GLY A 48 -5.42 -28.59 -1.07
C GLY A 48 -4.61 -29.89 -1.03
N ILE A 49 -3.45 -29.84 -0.36
CA ILE A 49 -2.65 -31.01 -0.02
C ILE A 49 -3.35 -31.73 1.15
N PRO A 50 -3.72 -33.02 1.03
CA PRO A 50 -4.38 -33.70 2.12
C PRO A 50 -3.54 -33.72 3.40
N ILE A 51 -4.17 -33.47 4.54
CA ILE A 51 -3.53 -33.69 5.83
C ILE A 51 -3.43 -35.19 6.04
N PRO A 52 -2.25 -35.74 6.37
CA PRO A 52 -2.07 -37.17 6.53
C PRO A 52 -2.94 -37.72 7.66
N GLU A 53 -3.32 -38.99 7.54
CA GLU A 53 -3.97 -39.68 8.64
C GLU A 53 -2.96 -39.92 9.80
N PRO A 54 -3.41 -39.88 11.04
CA PRO A 54 -2.52 -40.06 12.19
C PRO A 54 -1.94 -41.46 12.23
N LYS A 55 -0.67 -41.55 12.60
CA LYS A 55 0.01 -42.84 12.82
C LYS A 55 -0.28 -43.40 14.22
N ASN A 56 -0.31 -42.52 15.18
CA ASN A 56 -0.50 -42.84 16.60
C ASN A 56 -1.60 -41.93 17.15
N TYR A 57 -2.85 -42.36 17.07
CA TYR A 57 -3.99 -41.61 17.60
C TYR A 57 -4.52 -42.27 18.85
N ASP A 58 -4.41 -41.57 19.97
CA ASP A 58 -5.06 -41.96 21.21
C ASP A 58 -6.24 -41.02 21.50
N PRO A 59 -7.50 -41.52 21.42
CA PRO A 59 -8.65 -40.73 21.75
C PRO A 59 -8.66 -40.21 23.20
N ALA A 60 -7.96 -40.85 24.14
CA ALA A 60 -7.87 -40.41 25.52
C ALA A 60 -7.16 -39.04 25.65
N GLU A 61 -6.19 -38.74 24.79
CA GLU A 61 -5.50 -37.44 24.77
C GLU A 61 -6.46 -36.25 24.56
N PHE A 62 -7.66 -36.50 24.01
CA PHE A 62 -8.64 -35.46 23.68
C PHE A 62 -9.77 -35.35 24.69
N GLU A 63 -9.63 -35.90 25.90
CA GLU A 63 -10.71 -35.82 26.92
C GLU A 63 -11.01 -34.39 27.34
N VAL A 64 -10.03 -33.50 27.40
CA VAL A 64 -10.26 -32.08 27.67
C VAL A 64 -11.17 -31.44 26.60
N TYR A 65 -11.04 -31.85 25.33
CA TYR A 65 -11.89 -31.38 24.24
C TYR A 65 -13.30 -31.97 24.33
N ARG A 66 -13.42 -33.25 24.68
CA ARG A 66 -14.72 -33.89 24.87
C ARG A 66 -15.52 -33.23 25.97
N ARG A 67 -14.85 -32.89 27.09
CA ARG A 67 -15.48 -32.18 28.21
C ARG A 67 -15.89 -30.77 27.81
N ALA A 68 -15.03 -30.05 27.06
CA ALA A 68 -15.36 -28.74 26.54
C ALA A 68 -16.56 -28.76 25.59
N ILE A 69 -16.67 -29.76 24.72
CA ILE A 69 -17.82 -29.94 23.81
C ILE A 69 -19.10 -30.25 24.63
N ARG A 70 -19.04 -31.12 25.64
CA ARG A 70 -20.16 -31.40 26.53
C ARG A 70 -20.68 -30.16 27.26
N ASP A 71 -19.75 -29.29 27.65
CA ASP A 71 -20.07 -28.00 28.30
C ASP A 71 -20.48 -26.90 27.27
N GLY A 72 -20.72 -27.25 26.01
CA GLY A 72 -21.20 -26.34 24.98
C GLY A 72 -20.12 -25.39 24.43
N VAL A 73 -18.84 -25.64 24.70
CA VAL A 73 -17.73 -24.83 24.17
C VAL A 73 -17.49 -25.22 22.73
N ASP A 74 -17.67 -24.29 21.80
CA ASP A 74 -17.32 -24.47 20.38
C ASP A 74 -15.80 -24.35 20.19
N ILE A 75 -15.08 -25.45 20.36
CA ILE A 75 -13.62 -25.52 20.23
C ILE A 75 -13.12 -25.42 18.78
N PHE A 76 -14.04 -25.37 17.79
CA PHE A 76 -13.70 -25.28 16.36
C PHE A 76 -14.54 -24.22 15.63
N SER A 77 -14.94 -23.14 16.32
CA SER A 77 -15.85 -22.16 15.75
C SER A 77 -15.17 -21.21 14.75
N ASN A 78 -15.96 -20.82 13.72
CA ASN A 78 -15.56 -19.78 12.77
C ASN A 78 -15.23 -18.43 13.44
N ARG A 79 -15.76 -18.16 14.63
CA ARG A 79 -15.60 -16.90 15.33
C ARG A 79 -14.21 -16.78 15.95
N HIS A 80 -13.68 -17.85 16.49
CA HIS A 80 -12.33 -17.88 17.05
C HIS A 80 -11.27 -18.00 15.96
N MET A 81 -11.55 -18.73 14.88
CA MET A 81 -10.69 -18.78 13.70
C MET A 81 -10.68 -17.45 12.94
N ARG A 82 -11.78 -16.68 12.91
CA ARG A 82 -11.84 -15.34 12.32
C ARG A 82 -10.99 -14.28 13.05
N THR A 83 -10.91 -14.32 14.36
CA THR A 83 -10.15 -13.32 15.12
C THR A 83 -8.65 -13.44 14.93
N THR A 84 -8.14 -14.61 14.66
CA THR A 84 -6.71 -14.82 14.36
C THR A 84 -6.38 -14.51 12.89
N LEU A 85 -7.36 -14.68 12.00
CA LEU A 85 -7.23 -14.47 10.57
C LEU A 85 -7.33 -13.02 10.12
N ASN A 86 -8.04 -12.18 10.88
CA ASN A 86 -8.21 -10.77 10.54
C ASN A 86 -6.92 -9.93 10.69
N LYS A 87 -5.88 -10.47 11.30
CA LYS A 87 -4.57 -9.78 11.40
C LYS A 87 -3.66 -9.97 10.17
N PHE A 88 -3.97 -10.93 9.29
CA PHE A 88 -3.21 -11.17 8.07
C PHE A 88 -4.18 -11.20 6.89
N THR A 89 -4.08 -10.27 6.00
CA THR A 89 -4.85 -10.00 4.77
C THR A 89 -5.55 -11.22 4.18
N VAL A 90 -6.85 -11.34 4.42
CA VAL A 90 -7.65 -12.39 3.82
C VAL A 90 -8.32 -11.85 2.58
N HIS A 91 -7.92 -12.29 1.41
CA HIS A 91 -8.74 -12.17 0.22
C HIS A 91 -10.06 -12.91 0.45
N LYS A 92 -11.20 -12.26 0.23
CA LYS A 92 -12.56 -12.84 0.39
C LYS A 92 -12.81 -14.15 -0.39
N LYS A 93 -11.85 -14.59 -1.23
CA LYS A 93 -11.89 -15.83 -2.03
C LYS A 93 -10.72 -16.77 -1.77
N ALA A 94 -9.75 -16.38 -0.94
CA ALA A 94 -8.68 -17.29 -0.56
C ALA A 94 -9.15 -18.17 0.60
N PRO A 95 -8.91 -19.47 0.52
CA PRO A 95 -9.14 -20.33 1.66
C PRO A 95 -8.17 -19.93 2.76
N PHE A 96 -8.67 -19.95 3.87
CA PHE A 96 -8.19 -19.91 5.22
C PHE A 96 -6.67 -19.88 5.46
N VAL A 97 -6.12 -18.72 5.82
CA VAL A 97 -4.78 -18.58 6.40
C VAL A 97 -4.93 -18.54 7.92
N GLY A 98 -4.46 -19.56 8.58
CA GLY A 98 -4.44 -19.54 10.02
C GLY A 98 -3.68 -20.75 10.52
N GLY A 99 -2.52 -20.52 11.07
CA GLY A 99 -2.12 -21.36 12.19
C GLY A 99 -3.27 -21.31 13.20
N ALA A 100 -3.72 -22.43 13.70
CA ALA A 100 -4.69 -22.45 14.77
C ALA A 100 -4.11 -21.70 15.97
N GLN A 101 -4.33 -20.42 16.00
CA GLN A 101 -3.83 -19.48 16.98
C GLN A 101 -5.03 -18.77 17.59
N SER A 102 -5.66 -19.38 18.53
CA SER A 102 -6.55 -18.67 19.41
C SER A 102 -6.09 -18.88 20.82
N ASN A 103 -5.83 -17.79 21.51
CA ASN A 103 -5.55 -17.74 22.94
C ASN A 103 -6.67 -18.37 23.78
N ARG A 104 -7.77 -18.75 23.14
CA ARG A 104 -8.98 -19.25 23.76
C ARG A 104 -9.45 -20.59 23.19
N ASN A 105 -8.68 -21.16 22.27
CA ASN A 105 -8.97 -22.46 21.66
C ASN A 105 -8.05 -23.55 22.18
N LEU A 106 -8.64 -24.56 22.72
CA LEU A 106 -7.95 -25.78 23.10
C LEU A 106 -7.48 -26.60 21.89
N MET A 107 -7.93 -26.26 20.65
CA MET A 107 -7.53 -26.96 19.43
C MET A 107 -6.58 -26.12 18.58
N GLY A 108 -5.42 -26.67 18.28
CA GLY A 108 -4.42 -26.05 17.43
C GLY A 108 -3.13 -26.83 17.44
N SER A 109 -2.13 -26.30 16.76
CA SER A 109 -0.76 -26.84 16.80
C SER A 109 0.02 -26.38 18.05
N THR A 110 -0.63 -25.69 19.00
CA THR A 110 -0.02 -25.25 20.25
C THR A 110 -0.49 -26.17 21.37
N VAL A 111 0.47 -26.83 22.03
CA VAL A 111 0.24 -27.58 23.24
C VAL A 111 1.00 -26.89 24.37
N TYR A 112 0.25 -26.30 25.31
CA TYR A 112 0.82 -25.51 26.39
C TYR A 112 1.58 -26.38 27.37
N GLY A 113 2.78 -25.94 27.80
CA GLY A 113 3.63 -26.65 28.74
C GLY A 113 4.45 -27.80 28.12
N CYS A 114 4.36 -28.03 26.79
CA CYS A 114 5.06 -29.13 26.12
C CYS A 114 6.34 -28.69 25.38
N ASN A 115 6.74 -27.44 25.50
CA ASN A 115 7.89 -26.88 24.78
C ASN A 115 8.97 -26.27 25.70
N GLU A 116 8.88 -26.49 26.98
CA GLU A 116 9.78 -25.88 27.99
C GLU A 116 11.25 -26.26 27.78
N ASP A 117 11.49 -27.51 27.37
CA ASP A 117 12.84 -27.99 27.10
C ASP A 117 13.42 -27.52 25.75
N TYR A 118 12.59 -26.92 24.88
CA TYR A 118 13.04 -26.54 23.52
C TYR A 118 14.18 -25.51 23.53
N PRO A 119 14.15 -24.41 24.32
CA PRO A 119 15.21 -23.41 24.34
C PRO A 119 16.60 -23.97 24.67
N ASN A 120 16.66 -24.89 25.61
CA ASN A 120 17.90 -25.44 26.12
C ASN A 120 18.17 -26.85 25.59
N GLY A 121 17.26 -27.47 24.89
CA GLY A 121 17.37 -28.80 24.34
C GLY A 121 18.44 -28.93 23.26
N ASP A 122 19.02 -30.09 23.15
CA ASP A 122 19.80 -30.50 21.99
C ASP A 122 18.90 -30.70 20.74
N TRP A 123 19.52 -31.01 19.62
CA TRP A 123 18.79 -31.25 18.39
C TRP A 123 17.80 -32.42 18.46
N ALA A 124 18.09 -33.46 19.22
CA ALA A 124 17.19 -34.59 19.44
C ALA A 124 15.95 -34.17 20.21
N THR A 125 16.10 -33.42 21.29
CA THR A 125 15.03 -32.86 22.10
C THR A 125 14.16 -31.89 21.29
N ARG A 126 14.77 -30.96 20.53
CA ARG A 126 14.05 -30.03 19.67
C ARG A 126 13.27 -30.75 18.57
N SER A 127 13.87 -31.78 17.94
CA SER A 127 13.20 -32.59 16.92
C SER A 127 12.02 -33.38 17.48
N ARG A 128 12.14 -33.90 18.71
CA ARG A 128 11.04 -34.59 19.41
C ARG A 128 9.88 -33.66 19.68
N ILE A 129 10.15 -32.45 20.20
CA ILE A 129 9.12 -31.43 20.45
C ILE A 129 8.46 -30.98 19.14
N TRP A 130 9.25 -30.78 18.08
CA TRP A 130 8.74 -30.46 16.75
C TRP A 130 7.76 -31.52 16.23
N LYS A 131 8.18 -32.79 16.24
CA LYS A 131 7.35 -33.91 15.79
C LYS A 131 6.09 -34.06 16.63
N PHE A 132 6.18 -33.90 17.94
CA PHE A 132 5.06 -33.95 18.85
C PHE A 132 3.99 -32.90 18.44
N HIS A 133 4.34 -31.66 18.17
CA HIS A 133 3.39 -30.64 17.74
C HIS A 133 2.81 -30.92 16.34
N GLN A 134 3.58 -31.55 15.45
CA GLN A 134 3.03 -32.01 14.16
C GLN A 134 1.98 -33.11 14.33
N GLU A 135 2.31 -34.14 15.10
CA GLU A 135 1.41 -35.24 15.39
C GLU A 135 0.15 -34.77 16.11
N PHE A 136 0.31 -33.89 17.08
CA PHE A 136 -0.82 -33.31 17.81
C PHE A 136 -1.79 -32.56 16.88
N LEU A 137 -1.30 -31.77 15.93
CA LEU A 137 -2.16 -31.10 14.95
C LEU A 137 -2.93 -32.11 14.09
N ILE A 138 -2.24 -33.15 13.56
CA ILE A 138 -2.86 -34.21 12.78
C ILE A 138 -3.94 -34.90 13.60
N ASN A 139 -3.61 -35.28 14.81
CA ASN A 139 -4.51 -35.95 15.75
C ASN A 139 -5.71 -35.08 16.11
N SER A 140 -5.52 -33.76 16.31
CA SER A 140 -6.61 -32.81 16.58
C SER A 140 -7.60 -32.72 15.42
N ILE A 141 -7.10 -32.70 14.18
CA ILE A 141 -7.96 -32.66 13.00
C ILE A 141 -8.68 -34.01 12.83
N HIS A 142 -8.00 -35.11 13.10
CA HIS A 142 -8.60 -36.46 13.09
C HIS A 142 -9.70 -36.57 14.17
N PHE A 143 -9.43 -36.12 15.39
CA PHE A 143 -10.46 -36.01 16.43
C PHE A 143 -11.69 -35.26 15.95
N ALA A 144 -11.49 -34.08 15.35
CA ALA A 144 -12.58 -33.27 14.83
C ALA A 144 -13.39 -33.97 13.73
N LYS A 145 -12.76 -34.87 12.92
CA LYS A 145 -13.43 -35.65 11.89
C LYS A 145 -14.23 -36.83 12.45
N THR A 146 -13.68 -37.54 13.43
CA THR A 146 -14.12 -38.91 13.80
C THR A 146 -14.82 -38.99 15.15
N ASP A 147 -14.49 -38.13 16.13
CA ASP A 147 -15.01 -38.27 17.48
C ASP A 147 -16.56 -38.22 17.51
N PRO A 148 -17.24 -39.14 18.22
CA PRO A 148 -18.71 -39.16 18.29
C PRO A 148 -19.32 -37.86 18.83
N LEU A 149 -18.67 -37.20 19.79
CA LEU A 149 -19.15 -35.96 20.39
C LEU A 149 -18.89 -34.71 19.52
N ALA A 150 -18.02 -34.81 18.51
CA ALA A 150 -17.76 -33.68 17.64
C ALA A 150 -19.02 -33.24 16.88
N PRO A 151 -19.44 -31.97 16.99
CA PRO A 151 -20.61 -31.44 16.30
C PRO A 151 -20.53 -31.62 14.80
N LYS A 152 -21.68 -31.85 14.14
CA LYS A 152 -21.76 -32.03 12.68
C LYS A 152 -21.05 -30.94 11.89
N SER A 153 -21.16 -29.69 12.34
CA SER A 153 -20.47 -28.54 11.74
C SER A 153 -18.96 -28.62 11.87
N MET A 154 -18.45 -29.14 12.99
CA MET A 154 -17.02 -29.39 13.21
C MET A 154 -16.53 -30.49 12.28
N LYS A 155 -17.21 -31.62 12.20
CA LYS A 155 -16.87 -32.73 11.31
C LYS A 155 -16.80 -32.28 9.85
N GLN A 156 -17.82 -31.54 9.38
CA GLN A 156 -17.87 -31.02 8.01
C GLN A 156 -16.70 -30.07 7.67
N ARG A 157 -16.30 -29.25 8.63
CA ARG A 157 -15.14 -28.35 8.46
C ARG A 157 -13.84 -29.15 8.44
N ALA A 158 -13.64 -30.04 9.40
CA ALA A 158 -12.44 -30.86 9.47
C ALA A 158 -12.24 -31.73 8.23
N MET A 159 -13.32 -32.29 7.65
CA MET A 159 -13.28 -33.04 6.40
C MET A 159 -12.82 -32.22 5.20
N LYS A 160 -13.06 -30.90 5.20
CA LYS A 160 -12.66 -29.99 4.12
C LYS A 160 -11.28 -29.38 4.34
N THR A 161 -10.70 -29.54 5.53
CA THR A 161 -9.41 -28.96 5.87
C THR A 161 -8.26 -29.70 5.20
N SER A 162 -7.47 -28.99 4.44
CA SER A 162 -6.25 -29.46 3.78
C SER A 162 -5.19 -28.38 3.85
N PHE A 163 -3.93 -28.68 3.61
CA PHE A 163 -2.90 -27.65 3.46
C PHE A 163 -3.05 -26.95 2.10
N ARG A 164 -2.76 -25.67 2.05
CA ARG A 164 -2.85 -24.87 0.83
C ARG A 164 -1.75 -25.24 -0.15
N LYS A 165 -2.12 -25.51 -1.41
CA LYS A 165 -1.16 -25.68 -2.52
C LYS A 165 -0.47 -24.35 -2.84
N GLY A 166 0.79 -24.42 -3.25
CA GLY A 166 1.62 -23.26 -3.56
C GLY A 166 2.24 -22.61 -2.33
N VAL A 167 2.09 -23.22 -1.13
CA VAL A 167 2.67 -22.77 0.12
C VAL A 167 3.26 -23.98 0.83
N PHE A 168 4.58 -23.98 1.00
CA PHE A 168 5.33 -25.12 1.61
C PHE A 168 5.14 -26.46 0.87
N ASP A 169 5.00 -26.46 -0.45
CA ASP A 169 4.77 -27.65 -1.25
C ASP A 169 5.94 -28.66 -1.13
N GLU A 170 7.17 -28.14 -1.02
CA GLU A 170 8.41 -28.92 -0.83
C GLU A 170 8.46 -29.71 0.49
N THR A 171 7.66 -29.32 1.46
CA THR A 171 7.53 -29.96 2.78
C THR A 171 6.17 -30.61 2.99
N GLY A 172 5.37 -30.75 1.91
CA GLY A 172 4.04 -31.34 1.98
C GLY A 172 3.02 -30.45 2.70
N GLY A 173 3.20 -29.13 2.67
CA GLY A 173 2.32 -28.14 3.30
C GLY A 173 2.72 -27.76 4.73
N TRP A 174 3.86 -28.29 5.23
CA TRP A 174 4.34 -27.93 6.55
C TRP A 174 5.26 -26.70 6.51
N PRO A 175 5.06 -25.69 7.39
CA PRO A 175 6.01 -24.58 7.52
C PRO A 175 7.43 -25.11 7.83
N ASN A 176 8.41 -24.50 7.16
CA ASN A 176 9.82 -24.83 7.38
C ASN A 176 10.33 -24.37 8.75
N GLN A 177 9.55 -23.53 9.45
CA GLN A 177 9.92 -22.95 10.73
C GLN A 177 8.85 -23.23 11.80
N PHE A 178 9.33 -23.67 12.96
CA PHE A 178 8.55 -23.72 14.18
C PHE A 178 8.48 -22.31 14.76
N TYR A 179 7.28 -21.81 15.06
CA TYR A 179 7.11 -20.47 15.57
C TYR A 179 7.43 -20.41 17.07
N VAL A 180 8.69 -20.11 17.35
CA VAL A 180 9.24 -19.92 18.70
C VAL A 180 8.95 -18.50 19.15
N ARG A 181 8.01 -18.34 20.11
CA ARG A 181 7.61 -17.00 20.57
C ARG A 181 8.58 -16.40 21.55
N GLN A 182 9.19 -17.23 22.36
CA GLN A 182 10.11 -16.85 23.43
C GLN A 182 11.12 -17.98 23.66
N ALA A 183 12.37 -17.61 23.84
CA ALA A 183 13.42 -18.54 24.17
C ALA A 183 14.44 -17.85 25.11
N ARG A 184 15.73 -18.06 24.90
CA ARG A 184 16.78 -17.38 25.65
C ARG A 184 16.80 -15.89 25.33
N ARG A 185 17.06 -15.08 26.33
CA ARG A 185 17.30 -13.64 26.20
C ARG A 185 18.66 -13.32 26.85
N MET A 186 19.35 -12.36 26.27
CA MET A 186 20.56 -11.82 26.83
C MET A 186 20.23 -11.10 28.14
N VAL A 187 21.16 -11.07 29.07
CA VAL A 187 21.15 -10.25 30.27
C VAL A 187 22.25 -9.21 30.14
N SER A 188 21.90 -7.98 29.95
CA SER A 188 22.82 -6.88 29.73
C SER A 188 22.83 -5.89 30.92
N SER A 189 23.51 -4.76 30.77
CA SER A 189 23.51 -3.69 31.79
C SER A 189 22.15 -3.01 31.91
N TYR A 190 21.29 -3.07 30.88
CA TYR A 190 19.90 -2.63 30.90
C TYR A 190 18.96 -3.78 30.54
N VAL A 191 17.99 -4.03 31.42
CA VAL A 191 16.93 -5.02 31.15
C VAL A 191 15.63 -4.26 30.96
N VAL A 192 15.06 -4.30 29.75
CA VAL A 192 13.74 -3.71 29.49
C VAL A 192 12.69 -4.44 30.29
N THR A 193 11.87 -3.70 31.04
CA THR A 193 10.88 -4.22 31.99
C THR A 193 9.46 -3.71 31.69
N GLN A 194 8.49 -4.19 32.43
CA GLN A 194 7.12 -3.66 32.39
C GLN A 194 7.05 -2.15 32.69
N LYS A 195 7.95 -1.62 33.53
CA LYS A 195 7.98 -0.19 33.85
C LYS A 195 8.31 0.66 32.62
N ASP A 196 9.15 0.13 31.73
CA ASP A 196 9.48 0.79 30.46
C ASP A 196 8.24 0.83 29.53
N LEU A 197 7.50 -0.29 29.47
CA LEU A 197 6.26 -0.36 28.69
C LEU A 197 5.18 0.59 29.21
N GLU A 198 5.15 0.82 30.50
CA GLU A 198 4.23 1.72 31.18
C GLU A 198 4.69 3.20 31.15
N GLY A 199 5.85 3.48 30.53
CA GLY A 199 6.42 4.84 30.48
C GLY A 199 6.83 5.41 31.84
N LYS A 200 7.06 4.54 32.81
CA LYS A 200 7.49 4.91 34.18
C LYS A 200 9.01 5.10 34.28
N THR A 201 9.72 4.86 33.19
CA THR A 201 11.16 5.03 33.06
C THR A 201 11.46 5.89 31.83
N ASP A 202 12.64 6.48 31.82
CA ASP A 202 13.18 7.17 30.65
C ASP A 202 14.54 6.57 30.31
N PRO A 203 14.57 5.43 29.54
CA PRO A 203 15.81 4.75 29.23
C PRO A 203 16.77 5.66 28.47
N PRO A 204 18.07 5.67 28.80
CA PRO A 204 19.08 6.42 28.05
C PRO A 204 19.27 5.82 26.66
N HIS A 205 19.99 6.51 25.78
CA HIS A 205 20.53 5.98 24.52
C HIS A 205 19.51 5.20 23.67
N THR A 206 18.30 5.74 23.50
CA THR A 206 17.23 5.09 22.74
C THR A 206 17.63 4.83 21.30
N VAL A 207 17.54 3.56 20.86
CA VAL A 207 17.85 3.11 19.50
C VAL A 207 16.64 2.49 18.78
N SER A 208 15.53 2.28 19.48
CA SER A 208 14.26 1.82 18.89
C SER A 208 13.09 2.25 19.74
N LEU A 209 11.92 2.33 19.09
CA LEU A 209 10.62 2.47 19.74
C LEU A 209 9.78 1.21 19.48
N ALA A 210 8.95 0.84 20.45
CA ALA A 210 8.00 -0.24 20.28
C ALA A 210 6.63 0.18 20.86
N ALA A 211 5.55 -0.24 20.20
CA ALA A 211 4.19 0.21 20.49
C ALA A 211 3.17 -0.94 20.56
N TYR A 212 3.60 -2.17 20.67
CA TYR A 212 2.71 -3.33 20.72
C TYR A 212 2.29 -3.61 22.16
N GLY A 213 1.01 -4.01 22.36
CA GLY A 213 0.52 -4.45 23.65
C GLY A 213 1.18 -5.75 24.12
N VAL A 214 1.05 -6.06 25.39
CA VAL A 214 1.52 -7.33 25.95
C VAL A 214 0.69 -8.47 25.37
N ASP A 215 1.33 -9.32 24.58
CA ASP A 215 0.74 -10.53 23.99
C ASP A 215 1.39 -11.76 24.62
N ASP A 216 1.03 -12.00 25.86
CA ASP A 216 1.53 -13.14 26.66
C ASP A 216 0.74 -14.38 26.29
N TRP A 217 1.29 -15.18 25.37
CA TRP A 217 0.66 -16.44 24.95
C TRP A 217 0.63 -17.46 26.07
N PRO A 218 -0.48 -18.21 26.18
CA PRO A 218 -0.59 -19.21 27.22
C PRO A 218 0.63 -20.16 27.28
N TYR A 219 1.03 -20.49 28.45
CA TYR A 219 2.22 -21.32 28.74
C TYR A 219 1.88 -22.58 29.53
N ALA A 220 0.73 -22.63 30.20
CA ALA A 220 0.33 -23.78 30.98
C ALA A 220 -1.19 -23.98 30.99
N VAL A 221 -1.62 -25.21 31.14
CA VAL A 221 -2.98 -25.61 31.45
C VAL A 221 -2.92 -26.27 32.82
N VAL A 222 -3.53 -25.66 33.85
CA VAL A 222 -3.38 -26.03 35.25
C VAL A 222 -4.76 -26.24 35.91
N VAL A 223 -4.75 -26.69 37.11
CA VAL A 223 -5.95 -26.74 37.99
C VAL A 223 -6.02 -25.48 38.85
N GLU A 224 -7.08 -24.72 38.73
CA GLU A 224 -7.38 -23.56 39.57
C GLU A 224 -8.84 -23.68 40.07
N ASP A 225 -9.06 -23.58 41.35
CA ASP A 225 -10.37 -23.74 41.96
C ASP A 225 -11.13 -25.00 41.49
N GLY A 226 -10.42 -26.14 41.37
CA GLY A 226 -10.98 -27.41 40.93
C GLY A 226 -11.43 -27.45 39.47
N LYS A 227 -10.98 -26.52 38.65
CA LYS A 227 -11.31 -26.43 37.22
C LYS A 227 -10.06 -26.29 36.37
N VAL A 228 -10.19 -26.68 35.10
CA VAL A 228 -9.14 -26.43 34.08
C VAL A 228 -9.04 -24.93 33.83
N ALA A 229 -7.88 -24.36 34.05
CA ALA A 229 -7.54 -22.99 33.78
C ALA A 229 -6.35 -22.91 32.84
N VAL A 230 -6.34 -21.94 31.93
CA VAL A 230 -5.24 -21.65 30.99
C VAL A 230 -4.53 -20.41 31.48
N GLN A 231 -3.22 -20.55 31.76
CA GLN A 231 -2.40 -19.46 32.26
C GLN A 231 -1.68 -18.73 31.10
N GLY A 232 -1.73 -17.40 31.15
CA GLY A 232 -1.28 -16.50 30.10
C GLY A 232 -2.44 -15.86 29.33
N GLY A 233 -2.19 -14.75 28.69
CA GLY A 233 -3.20 -14.04 27.92
C GLY A 233 -2.70 -12.69 27.39
N ALA A 234 -3.41 -12.14 26.44
CA ALA A 234 -3.11 -10.82 25.91
C ALA A 234 -3.79 -9.73 26.76
N PHE A 235 -3.04 -8.74 27.17
CA PHE A 235 -3.58 -7.55 27.85
C PHE A 235 -2.83 -6.29 27.41
N SER A 236 -3.55 -5.16 27.43
CA SER A 236 -2.97 -3.88 27.04
C SER A 236 -2.35 -3.25 28.28
N ILE A 237 -1.02 -3.28 28.40
CA ILE A 237 -0.30 -2.52 29.43
C ILE A 237 0.38 -1.29 28.84
N VAL A 238 0.58 -1.22 27.54
CA VAL A 238 1.35 -0.14 26.94
C VAL A 238 0.59 1.16 27.12
N TYR A 239 1.11 2.02 27.97
CA TYR A 239 0.59 3.35 28.27
C TYR A 239 -0.91 3.45 28.48
N LEU A 240 -1.39 3.02 29.66
CA LEU A 240 -2.73 3.34 30.10
C LEU A 240 -2.69 4.61 30.96
N ASP A 241 -2.71 5.78 30.32
CA ASP A 241 -3.22 6.95 30.99
C ASP A 241 -4.75 6.96 30.84
N ASN A 242 -5.45 6.79 31.95
CA ASN A 242 -6.93 6.74 32.02
C ASN A 242 -7.61 5.70 31.09
N GLY A 243 -6.98 4.55 30.86
CA GLY A 243 -7.55 3.46 30.08
C GLY A 243 -7.43 3.62 28.55
N LYS A 244 -6.69 4.59 28.07
CA LYS A 244 -6.40 4.78 26.65
C LYS A 244 -4.98 4.36 26.31
N TYR A 245 -4.82 3.71 25.16
CA TYR A 245 -3.53 3.41 24.56
C TYR A 245 -2.80 4.74 24.28
N ASN A 246 -1.62 4.93 24.86
CA ASN A 246 -0.93 6.21 24.77
C ASN A 246 0.55 6.04 24.39
N GLY A 247 0.81 5.56 23.17
CA GLY A 247 2.10 5.72 22.56
C GLY A 247 3.05 4.54 22.61
N SER A 248 4.28 4.83 22.22
CA SER A 248 5.41 3.92 22.14
C SER A 248 6.28 3.99 23.40
N TYR A 249 7.04 2.94 23.66
CA TYR A 249 8.08 2.92 24.69
C TYR A 249 9.46 2.79 24.05
N LYS A 250 10.48 3.26 24.78
CA LYS A 250 11.86 3.33 24.32
C LYS A 250 12.63 2.04 24.59
N ILE A 251 13.46 1.62 23.64
CA ILE A 251 14.42 0.52 23.81
C ILE A 251 15.83 1.09 23.71
N PRO A 252 16.64 1.00 24.77
CA PRO A 252 17.97 1.58 24.77
C PRO A 252 19.01 0.67 24.10
N TYR A 253 20.12 1.27 23.67
CA TYR A 253 21.25 0.57 23.05
C TYR A 253 21.80 -0.53 23.94
N GLU A 254 21.88 -0.28 25.25
CA GLU A 254 22.36 -1.22 26.26
C GLU A 254 21.55 -2.52 26.31
N ALA A 255 20.33 -2.53 25.82
CA ALA A 255 19.51 -3.74 25.76
C ALA A 255 19.95 -4.72 24.65
N ILE A 256 20.71 -4.25 23.65
CA ILE A 256 21.17 -5.08 22.53
C ILE A 256 22.66 -5.37 22.52
N VAL A 257 23.42 -4.88 23.50
CA VAL A 257 24.87 -5.17 23.67
C VAL A 257 25.11 -5.98 24.92
N PRO A 258 26.07 -6.96 24.92
CA PRO A 258 26.50 -7.66 26.12
C PRO A 258 27.12 -6.71 27.15
N ARG A 259 27.26 -7.16 28.37
CA ARG A 259 27.99 -6.38 29.37
C ARG A 259 29.46 -6.23 28.95
N LYS A 260 30.05 -5.09 29.29
CA LYS A 260 31.46 -4.84 28.97
C LYS A 260 32.34 -5.93 29.59
N GLY A 261 33.23 -6.50 28.76
CA GLY A 261 34.12 -7.59 29.16
C GLY A 261 33.55 -9.00 28.98
N GLU A 262 32.27 -9.15 28.56
CA GLU A 262 31.71 -10.47 28.21
C GLU A 262 31.96 -10.81 26.72
N CYS A 263 31.70 -9.84 25.82
CA CYS A 263 31.93 -10.01 24.40
C CYS A 263 31.94 -8.63 23.70
N ASP A 264 33.03 -8.27 23.07
CA ASP A 264 33.30 -6.92 22.57
C ASP A 264 32.75 -6.67 21.13
N ASN A 265 32.37 -7.74 20.42
CA ASN A 265 31.99 -7.70 19.00
C ASN A 265 30.65 -8.38 18.71
N LEU A 266 29.73 -8.39 19.66
CA LEU A 266 28.40 -9.00 19.55
C LEU A 266 27.30 -7.96 19.75
N LEU A 267 26.32 -7.97 18.86
CA LEU A 267 25.06 -7.24 18.97
C LEU A 267 23.88 -8.20 18.86
N VAL A 268 22.86 -8.06 19.73
CA VAL A 268 21.80 -9.05 19.92
C VAL A 268 20.42 -8.40 19.72
N PRO A 269 20.00 -8.09 18.48
CA PRO A 269 18.76 -7.34 18.22
C PRO A 269 17.48 -8.16 18.36
N VAL A 270 17.56 -9.51 18.42
CA VAL A 270 16.39 -10.40 18.52
C VAL A 270 16.21 -10.93 19.95
N CYS A 271 17.26 -11.50 20.53
CA CYS A 271 17.22 -12.03 21.89
C CYS A 271 17.63 -10.96 22.90
N VAL A 272 17.01 -9.80 22.79
CA VAL A 272 17.35 -8.61 23.58
C VAL A 272 17.23 -8.82 25.08
N SER A 273 17.91 -7.98 25.84
CA SER A 273 17.85 -7.97 27.30
C SER A 273 16.51 -7.39 27.77
N ALA A 274 15.57 -8.28 28.12
CA ALA A 274 14.23 -7.91 28.53
C ALA A 274 13.66 -8.93 29.54
N SER A 275 12.77 -8.45 30.43
CA SER A 275 11.97 -9.32 31.27
C SER A 275 10.96 -10.12 30.41
N HIS A 276 10.34 -11.15 30.98
CA HIS A 276 9.32 -11.94 30.29
C HIS A 276 8.23 -11.03 29.72
N ILE A 277 7.60 -10.21 30.54
CA ILE A 277 6.49 -9.32 30.17
C ILE A 277 6.93 -8.31 29.08
N ALA A 278 8.07 -7.67 29.23
CA ALA A 278 8.53 -6.73 28.23
C ALA A 278 8.79 -7.41 26.89
N PHE A 279 9.36 -8.61 26.89
CA PHE A 279 9.61 -9.37 25.68
C PHE A 279 8.34 -9.74 24.94
N THR A 280 7.23 -10.00 25.63
CA THR A 280 5.94 -10.31 24.98
C THR A 280 5.40 -9.16 24.11
N SER A 281 5.81 -7.94 24.38
CA SER A 281 5.52 -6.74 23.57
C SER A 281 6.57 -6.50 22.50
N LEU A 282 7.84 -6.47 22.85
CA LEU A 282 8.92 -6.07 21.92
C LEU A 282 9.34 -7.16 20.92
N ARG A 283 8.89 -8.39 21.07
CA ARG A 283 9.19 -9.52 20.18
C ARG A 283 8.53 -9.48 18.80
N MET A 284 7.97 -8.36 18.41
CA MET A 284 7.35 -8.18 17.10
C MET A 284 8.41 -7.92 16.02
N GLU A 285 8.23 -8.53 14.87
CA GLU A 285 9.17 -8.49 13.76
C GLU A 285 9.57 -7.05 13.35
N PRO A 286 8.67 -6.06 13.27
CA PRO A 286 9.07 -4.68 12.98
C PRO A 286 10.04 -4.09 13.99
N VAL A 287 9.91 -4.43 15.29
CA VAL A 287 10.84 -3.97 16.34
C VAL A 287 12.21 -4.58 16.11
N TRP A 288 12.28 -5.88 15.78
CA TRP A 288 13.54 -6.54 15.48
C TRP A 288 14.23 -6.00 14.24
N MET A 289 13.45 -5.59 13.21
CA MET A 289 14.01 -4.95 12.01
C MET A 289 14.70 -3.63 12.37
N ILE A 290 14.07 -2.82 13.20
CA ILE A 290 14.62 -1.53 13.65
C ILE A 290 15.86 -1.74 14.53
N LEU A 291 15.79 -2.68 15.47
CA LEU A 291 16.94 -3.03 16.30
C LEU A 291 18.08 -3.62 15.46
N GLY A 292 17.75 -4.38 14.40
CA GLY A 292 18.72 -4.92 13.44
C GLY A 292 19.45 -3.83 12.66
N GLU A 293 18.71 -2.82 12.20
CA GLU A 293 19.30 -1.64 11.52
C GLU A 293 20.17 -0.84 12.49
N SER A 294 19.69 -0.58 13.72
CA SER A 294 20.46 0.09 14.75
C SER A 294 21.75 -0.66 15.09
N ALA A 295 21.66 -1.99 15.20
CA ALA A 295 22.81 -2.85 15.42
C ALA A 295 23.80 -2.80 14.23
N GLY A 296 23.30 -2.80 13.00
CA GLY A 296 24.14 -2.71 11.79
C GLY A 296 24.93 -1.41 11.71
N VAL A 297 24.28 -0.27 11.98
CA VAL A 297 24.92 1.05 12.03
C VAL A 297 25.98 1.09 13.15
N ALA A 298 25.63 0.60 14.33
CA ALA A 298 26.56 0.57 15.47
C ALA A 298 27.76 -0.36 15.19
N ALA A 299 27.54 -1.53 14.56
CA ALA A 299 28.60 -2.45 14.17
C ALA A 299 29.58 -1.79 13.18
N ALA A 300 29.09 -1.11 12.15
CA ALA A 300 29.93 -0.38 11.21
C ALA A 300 30.78 0.67 11.92
N MET A 301 30.19 1.46 12.83
CA MET A 301 30.92 2.45 13.63
C MET A 301 31.98 1.84 14.53
N ALA A 302 31.68 0.70 15.15
CA ALA A 302 32.63 -0.02 16.00
C ALA A 302 33.83 -0.54 15.18
N VAL A 303 33.57 -1.10 13.98
CA VAL A 303 34.62 -1.58 13.05
C VAL A 303 35.48 -0.43 12.55
N ASP A 304 34.86 0.67 12.07
CA ASP A 304 35.57 1.84 11.56
C ASP A 304 36.48 2.49 12.61
N ALA A 305 36.03 2.52 13.87
CA ALA A 305 36.80 3.09 15.00
C ALA A 305 37.70 2.09 15.70
N ALA A 306 37.66 0.80 15.34
CA ALA A 306 38.37 -0.32 16.02
C ALA A 306 38.11 -0.35 17.54
N ILE A 307 36.84 -0.20 17.96
CA ILE A 307 36.42 -0.18 19.38
C ILE A 307 35.39 -1.29 19.66
N PRO A 308 35.27 -1.72 20.93
CA PRO A 308 34.14 -2.57 21.36
C PRO A 308 32.81 -1.97 21.06
N VAL A 309 31.80 -2.81 20.77
CA VAL A 309 30.42 -2.34 20.47
C VAL A 309 29.80 -1.56 21.62
N GLN A 310 30.23 -1.84 22.88
CA GLN A 310 29.81 -1.11 24.08
C GLN A 310 30.35 0.33 24.15
N ASP A 311 31.41 0.64 23.43
CA ASP A 311 32.09 1.92 23.44
C ASP A 311 31.66 2.81 22.25
N VAL A 312 30.70 2.38 21.44
CA VAL A 312 30.16 3.20 20.34
C VAL A 312 29.53 4.48 20.90
N PRO A 313 30.02 5.68 20.51
CA PRO A 313 29.52 6.93 21.08
C PRO A 313 28.07 7.20 20.64
N TYR A 314 27.13 7.18 21.58
CA TYR A 314 25.72 7.38 21.28
C TYR A 314 25.41 8.72 20.63
N ASN A 315 26.13 9.79 21.00
CA ASN A 315 25.98 11.11 20.38
C ASN A 315 26.36 11.12 18.88
N GLN A 316 27.14 10.14 18.41
CA GLN A 316 27.44 9.95 16.98
C GLN A 316 26.51 8.90 16.34
N LEU A 317 26.06 7.90 17.09
CA LEU A 317 25.10 6.90 16.63
C LEU A 317 23.73 7.52 16.41
N ARG A 318 23.24 8.31 17.37
CA ARG A 318 21.91 8.90 17.36
C ARG A 318 21.57 9.67 16.07
N PRO A 319 22.40 10.58 15.56
CA PRO A 319 22.09 11.29 14.31
C PRO A 319 21.98 10.38 13.09
N LYS A 320 22.69 9.25 13.07
CA LYS A 320 22.60 8.26 11.99
C LYS A 320 21.28 7.48 12.03
N LEU A 321 20.67 7.36 13.22
CA LEU A 321 19.38 6.70 13.43
C LEU A 321 18.18 7.67 13.39
N GLU A 322 18.40 8.98 13.34
CA GLU A 322 17.33 9.98 13.43
C GLU A 322 16.28 9.88 12.32
N ASN A 323 16.69 9.56 11.10
CA ASN A 323 15.74 9.31 10.01
C ASN A 323 14.81 8.12 10.33
N LEU A 324 15.33 7.11 11.00
CA LEU A 324 14.59 5.92 11.40
C LEU A 324 13.62 6.23 12.56
N ILE A 325 14.10 6.97 13.57
CA ILE A 325 13.28 7.39 14.70
C ILE A 325 12.18 8.36 14.26
N GLN A 326 12.44 9.24 13.30
CA GLN A 326 11.41 10.11 12.70
C GLN A 326 10.35 9.32 11.94
N ILE A 327 10.71 8.20 11.32
CA ILE A 327 9.74 7.29 10.70
C ILE A 327 8.90 6.63 11.78
N LEU A 328 9.48 6.25 12.90
CA LEU A 328 8.77 5.64 14.03
C LEU A 328 7.89 6.63 14.78
N ASP A 329 8.37 7.84 15.00
CA ASP A 329 7.57 8.94 15.56
C ASP A 329 6.34 9.24 14.65
N ARG A 330 6.49 9.13 13.32
CA ARG A 330 5.36 9.22 12.39
C ARG A 330 4.40 8.03 12.48
N ILE A 331 4.93 6.81 12.61
CA ILE A 331 4.10 5.61 12.81
C ILE A 331 3.34 5.68 14.14
N ASP A 332 3.99 6.19 15.18
CA ASP A 332 3.34 6.42 16.48
C ASP A 332 2.26 7.51 16.41
N GLN A 333 2.52 8.58 15.67
CA GLN A 333 1.55 9.62 15.35
C GLN A 333 0.35 9.05 14.55
N ASP A 334 0.59 8.22 13.54
CA ASP A 334 -0.46 7.57 12.75
C ASP A 334 -1.27 6.55 13.58
N LEU A 335 -0.67 5.88 14.56
CA LEU A 335 -1.35 4.93 15.45
C LEU A 335 -2.16 5.63 16.56
N THR A 336 -1.74 6.83 16.97
CA THR A 336 -2.45 7.65 17.98
C THR A 336 -3.56 8.50 17.38
N GLN A 337 -3.47 8.87 16.11
CA GLN A 337 -4.48 9.67 15.38
C GLN A 337 -5.87 9.02 15.27
N THR A 338 -6.04 7.77 15.65
CA THR A 338 -7.36 7.12 15.64
C THR A 338 -8.27 7.50 16.81
N GLN A 339 -7.86 8.38 17.75
CA GLN A 339 -8.60 8.48 19.01
C GLN A 339 -9.06 9.85 19.53
N SER A 340 -8.66 11.01 19.01
CA SER A 340 -9.34 12.24 19.45
C SER A 340 -9.15 13.43 18.51
N VAL A 341 -10.15 13.71 17.72
CA VAL A 341 -10.30 15.00 17.04
C VAL A 341 -10.74 16.03 18.08
N ARG A 342 -9.96 17.08 18.32
CA ARG A 342 -10.29 18.14 19.27
C ARG A 342 -11.17 19.20 18.63
N TRP A 343 -10.91 19.56 17.37
CA TRP A 343 -11.76 20.42 16.54
C TRP A 343 -12.03 19.72 15.23
N LYS A 344 -13.31 19.47 14.98
CA LYS A 344 -13.77 18.68 13.81
C LYS A 344 -13.82 19.50 12.51
N SER A 345 -13.61 20.81 12.61
CA SER A 345 -13.63 21.70 11.45
C SER A 345 -12.95 23.05 11.76
N HIS A 346 -12.63 23.78 10.70
CA HIS A 346 -12.18 25.16 10.79
C HIS A 346 -13.23 26.08 11.47
N GLU A 347 -14.51 25.77 11.30
CA GLU A 347 -15.61 26.52 11.95
C GLU A 347 -15.62 26.31 13.48
N ASP A 348 -15.40 25.07 13.94
CA ASP A 348 -15.30 24.77 15.38
C ASP A 348 -14.11 25.49 16.02
N TRP A 349 -12.95 25.53 15.33
CA TRP A 349 -11.78 26.26 15.77
C TRP A 349 -12.03 27.77 15.86
N ASN A 350 -12.62 28.37 14.80
CA ASN A 350 -12.87 29.79 14.74
C ASN A 350 -13.89 30.24 15.83
N ALA A 351 -14.86 29.39 16.15
CA ALA A 351 -15.81 29.65 17.23
C ALA A 351 -15.13 29.69 18.62
N GLU A 352 -14.16 28.83 18.87
CA GLU A 352 -13.46 28.73 20.17
C GLU A 352 -12.25 29.67 20.27
N LYS A 353 -11.51 29.88 19.16
CA LYS A 353 -10.21 30.61 19.12
C LYS A 353 -10.30 31.90 18.33
N LYS A 354 -11.26 32.74 18.65
CA LYS A 354 -11.51 34.01 17.99
C LYS A 354 -10.26 34.91 17.96
N GLY A 355 -9.88 35.41 16.76
CA GLY A 355 -8.66 36.19 16.53
C GLY A 355 -7.43 35.38 16.15
N TYR A 356 -7.55 34.03 16.10
CA TYR A 356 -6.47 33.12 15.71
C TYR A 356 -6.89 32.23 14.56
N GLU A 357 -7.86 32.65 13.75
CA GLU A 357 -8.40 31.90 12.60
C GLU A 357 -7.31 31.53 11.58
N TRP A 358 -6.34 32.45 11.39
CA TRP A 358 -5.16 32.25 10.52
C TRP A 358 -4.28 31.06 10.95
N LEU A 359 -4.40 30.62 12.21
CA LEU A 359 -3.51 29.60 12.78
C LEU A 359 -3.98 28.17 12.47
N PHE A 360 -5.26 27.97 12.19
CA PHE A 360 -5.83 26.67 11.92
C PHE A 360 -5.05 25.87 10.86
N PRO A 361 -4.76 26.40 9.65
CA PRO A 361 -4.03 25.66 8.62
C PRO A 361 -2.57 25.33 8.98
N HIS A 362 -2.06 25.87 10.08
CA HIS A 362 -0.69 25.63 10.56
C HIS A 362 -0.63 24.69 11.74
N ILE A 363 -1.78 24.41 12.37
CA ILE A 363 -1.94 23.39 13.40
C ILE A 363 -2.50 22.11 12.81
N ASP A 364 -3.43 22.20 11.87
CA ASP A 364 -3.91 21.11 11.02
C ASP A 364 -2.77 20.72 10.05
N THR A 365 -1.84 19.91 10.55
CA THR A 365 -0.57 19.61 9.85
C THR A 365 -0.73 18.56 8.77
N ASP A 366 -1.76 17.72 8.86
CA ASP A 366 -2.11 16.71 7.85
C ASP A 366 -3.16 17.22 6.84
N SER A 367 -3.70 18.42 7.10
CA SER A 367 -4.68 19.10 6.24
C SER A 367 -5.96 18.28 6.01
N ASP A 368 -6.40 17.52 7.02
CA ASP A 368 -7.64 16.75 6.97
C ASP A 368 -8.88 17.61 7.27
N GLY A 369 -8.66 18.87 7.61
CA GLY A 369 -9.70 19.86 7.95
C GLY A 369 -10.15 19.78 9.39
N GLN A 370 -9.38 19.10 10.25
CA GLN A 370 -9.62 18.92 11.68
C GLN A 370 -8.32 19.24 12.43
N ILE A 371 -8.40 19.50 13.73
CA ILE A 371 -7.20 19.57 14.58
C ILE A 371 -7.31 18.48 15.64
N SER A 372 -6.44 17.50 15.54
CA SER A 372 -6.29 16.46 16.55
C SER A 372 -5.74 17.02 17.86
N SER A 373 -5.93 16.28 18.95
CA SER A 373 -5.34 16.69 20.26
C SER A 373 -3.82 16.78 20.20
N GLU A 374 -3.19 15.97 19.37
CA GLU A 374 -1.74 15.91 19.22
C GLU A 374 -1.16 17.10 18.45
N GLU A 375 -1.79 17.48 17.36
CA GLU A 375 -1.43 18.68 16.60
C GLU A 375 -1.53 19.92 17.48
N TYR A 376 -2.59 20.00 18.29
CA TYR A 376 -2.74 21.09 19.24
C TYR A 376 -1.72 21.05 20.39
N ASP A 377 -1.39 19.87 20.91
CA ASP A 377 -0.38 19.72 21.97
C ASP A 377 1.04 20.00 21.44
N THR A 378 1.34 19.62 20.20
CA THR A 378 2.58 20.00 19.53
C THR A 378 2.71 21.51 19.37
N PHE A 379 1.65 22.16 18.97
CA PHE A 379 1.59 23.62 18.93
C PHE A 379 1.73 24.23 20.34
N ARG A 380 1.08 23.66 21.36
CA ARG A 380 1.15 24.12 22.75
C ARG A 380 2.57 24.02 23.32
N LYS A 381 3.30 22.94 23.02
CA LYS A 381 4.71 22.76 23.36
C LYS A 381 5.61 23.79 22.66
N PHE A 382 5.35 24.07 21.39
CA PHE A 382 6.04 25.14 20.67
C PHE A 382 5.77 26.50 21.30
N LYS A 383 4.51 26.82 21.61
CA LYS A 383 4.09 28.06 22.27
C LYS A 383 4.76 28.22 23.64
N SER A 384 4.83 27.17 24.45
CA SER A 384 5.42 27.25 25.80
C SER A 384 6.94 27.47 25.80
N LYS A 385 7.64 27.10 24.74
CA LYS A 385 9.10 27.25 24.60
C LYS A 385 9.53 28.56 23.98
N ASN A 386 8.62 29.34 23.44
CA ASN A 386 8.91 30.60 22.74
C ASN A 386 8.09 31.73 23.33
N VAL A 387 8.76 32.67 24.03
CA VAL A 387 8.08 33.82 24.66
C VAL A 387 7.33 34.67 23.62
N ASP A 388 7.94 34.89 22.44
CA ASP A 388 7.33 35.57 21.29
C ASP A 388 6.91 34.57 20.21
N TRP A 389 6.16 33.54 20.61
CA TRP A 389 5.82 32.40 19.74
C TRP A 389 5.10 32.82 18.45
N GLU A 390 4.25 33.85 18.51
CA GLU A 390 3.49 34.36 17.36
C GLU A 390 4.41 34.99 16.32
N GLN A 391 5.34 35.83 16.75
CA GLN A 391 6.34 36.41 15.86
C GLN A 391 7.34 35.39 15.39
N SER A 392 7.74 34.47 16.25
CA SER A 392 8.62 33.34 15.91
C SER A 392 7.97 32.40 14.88
N LEU A 393 6.67 32.13 15.04
CA LEU A 393 5.93 31.32 14.08
C LEU A 393 5.72 32.07 12.75
N LYS A 394 5.29 33.30 12.79
CA LYS A 394 5.17 34.18 11.60
C LYS A 394 6.51 34.33 10.88
N LYS A 395 7.62 34.51 11.61
CA LYS A 395 8.98 34.52 11.04
C LYS A 395 9.38 33.18 10.46
N LYS A 396 9.06 32.07 11.12
CA LYS A 396 9.32 30.70 10.62
C LYS A 396 8.44 30.35 9.43
N LEU A 397 7.23 30.88 9.37
CA LEU A 397 6.31 30.73 8.23
C LEU A 397 6.70 31.67 7.07
N SER A 398 7.21 32.87 7.37
CA SER A 398 7.78 33.78 6.38
C SER A 398 9.17 33.37 5.88
N SER A 399 9.92 32.60 6.68
CA SER A 399 11.21 32.01 6.29
C SER A 399 11.08 30.63 5.59
N LYS A 400 9.96 29.93 5.77
CA LYS A 400 9.51 28.91 4.81
C LYS A 400 8.89 29.71 3.67
N GLY A 401 9.74 30.10 2.70
CA GLY A 401 9.49 31.09 1.68
C GLY A 401 8.05 31.15 1.22
N HIS A 402 7.59 32.35 0.87
CA HIS A 402 6.52 32.49 -0.13
C HIS A 402 6.73 31.40 -1.19
N PRO A 403 5.66 30.73 -1.68
CA PRO A 403 5.81 29.74 -2.71
C PRO A 403 6.77 30.30 -3.74
N SER A 404 7.95 29.69 -3.82
CA SER A 404 9.04 30.24 -4.60
C SER A 404 8.53 30.40 -6.02
N LYS A 405 8.56 31.60 -6.59
CA LYS A 405 8.29 31.83 -8.01
C LYS A 405 9.18 30.97 -8.92
N ASP A 406 10.14 30.28 -8.34
CA ASP A 406 11.09 29.40 -9.03
C ASP A 406 10.55 27.97 -9.25
N LYS A 407 9.42 27.56 -8.59
CA LYS A 407 8.80 26.25 -8.83
C LYS A 407 7.78 26.37 -9.96
N PRO A 408 7.89 25.52 -11.02
CA PRO A 408 7.00 25.59 -12.16
C PRO A 408 5.59 25.06 -11.84
N ASN A 409 4.59 25.63 -12.49
CA ASN A 409 3.27 25.04 -12.55
C ASN A 409 3.28 23.77 -13.40
N VAL A 410 2.43 22.81 -13.08
CA VAL A 410 2.27 21.57 -13.84
C VAL A 410 0.82 21.41 -14.27
N VAL A 411 0.60 21.24 -15.57
CA VAL A 411 -0.69 20.90 -16.16
C VAL A 411 -0.55 19.58 -16.90
N LEU A 412 -1.06 18.49 -16.30
CA LEU A 412 -1.05 17.16 -16.89
C LEU A 412 -2.41 16.86 -17.52
N VAL A 413 -2.48 16.91 -18.86
CA VAL A 413 -3.63 16.43 -19.64
C VAL A 413 -3.45 14.94 -19.88
N PHE A 414 -4.33 14.14 -19.30
CA PHE A 414 -4.27 12.68 -19.33
C PHE A 414 -5.53 12.14 -19.98
N THR A 415 -5.44 11.80 -21.26
CA THR A 415 -6.60 11.43 -22.06
C THR A 415 -7.07 10.00 -21.83
N ASP A 416 -8.30 9.69 -22.23
CA ASP A 416 -8.95 8.38 -22.02
C ASP A 416 -9.15 7.70 -23.39
N ASP A 417 -8.50 6.55 -23.63
CA ASP A 417 -8.62 5.75 -24.86
C ASP A 417 -8.03 6.41 -26.13
N LEU A 418 -6.88 7.07 -26.05
CA LEU A 418 -6.25 7.72 -27.18
C LEU A 418 -4.86 7.14 -27.49
N GLY A 419 -4.76 6.32 -28.53
CA GLY A 419 -3.50 5.80 -29.05
C GLY A 419 -2.76 6.80 -29.93
N ILE A 420 -1.47 6.55 -30.18
CA ILE A 420 -0.61 7.40 -31.02
C ILE A 420 -1.11 7.51 -32.46
N GLU A 421 -1.77 6.47 -32.98
CA GLU A 421 -2.25 6.40 -34.35
C GLU A 421 -3.37 7.40 -34.71
N ALA A 422 -3.96 8.04 -33.69
CA ALA A 422 -4.99 9.08 -33.90
C ALA A 422 -4.40 10.49 -34.09
N LEU A 423 -3.11 10.70 -33.75
CA LEU A 423 -2.50 12.02 -33.73
C LEU A 423 -1.54 12.23 -34.91
N LYS A 424 -1.66 13.38 -35.58
CA LYS A 424 -0.84 13.75 -36.74
C LYS A 424 0.66 13.74 -36.42
N VAL A 425 1.08 14.24 -35.27
CA VAL A 425 2.49 14.32 -34.87
C VAL A 425 3.14 12.95 -34.68
N TYR A 426 2.34 11.87 -34.56
CA TYR A 426 2.80 10.47 -34.58
C TYR A 426 2.51 9.75 -35.89
N GLY A 427 2.11 10.46 -36.93
CA GLY A 427 1.80 9.89 -38.25
C GLY A 427 0.36 9.50 -38.47
N GLY A 428 -0.57 9.90 -37.57
CA GLY A 428 -2.00 9.75 -37.76
C GLY A 428 -2.59 10.66 -38.82
N HIS A 429 -3.69 10.23 -39.43
CA HIS A 429 -4.37 11.01 -40.51
C HIS A 429 -5.89 11.07 -40.23
N GLY A 430 -6.50 12.18 -40.69
CA GLY A 430 -7.96 12.35 -40.69
C GLY A 430 -8.54 12.99 -39.44
N VAL A 431 -7.71 13.36 -38.47
CA VAL A 431 -8.10 14.10 -37.26
C VAL A 431 -7.30 15.40 -37.16
N LYS A 432 -7.95 16.50 -36.84
CA LYS A 432 -7.31 17.82 -36.74
C LYS A 432 -7.06 18.17 -35.28
N THR A 433 -5.78 18.25 -34.90
CA THR A 433 -5.38 18.55 -33.51
C THR A 433 -4.38 19.70 -33.44
N PRO A 434 -4.76 20.92 -33.89
CA PRO A 434 -3.80 22.03 -34.03
C PRO A 434 -3.18 22.47 -32.69
N HIS A 435 -3.89 22.36 -31.58
CA HIS A 435 -3.38 22.74 -30.25
C HIS A 435 -2.41 21.69 -29.68
N VAL A 436 -2.72 20.41 -29.84
CA VAL A 436 -1.81 19.30 -29.48
C VAL A 436 -0.57 19.32 -30.40
N ASP A 437 -0.75 19.56 -31.72
CA ASP A 437 0.37 19.72 -32.66
C ASP A 437 1.27 20.91 -32.27
N LYS A 438 0.67 22.02 -31.77
CA LYS A 438 1.39 23.18 -31.24
C LYS A 438 2.20 22.84 -29.98
N LEU A 439 1.65 22.03 -29.07
CA LEU A 439 2.40 21.56 -27.88
C LEU A 439 3.65 20.76 -28.30
N ALA A 440 3.51 19.83 -29.24
CA ALA A 440 4.64 19.05 -29.75
C ALA A 440 5.67 19.94 -30.42
N LYS A 441 5.24 20.89 -31.27
CA LYS A 441 6.12 21.84 -31.98
C LYS A 441 6.89 22.75 -30.99
N ASN A 442 6.28 23.17 -29.90
CA ASN A 442 6.87 24.07 -28.92
C ASN A 442 7.49 23.35 -27.70
N GLY A 443 7.61 22.02 -27.75
CA GLY A 443 8.13 21.20 -26.70
C GLY A 443 8.91 19.99 -27.19
N MET A 444 8.86 18.90 -26.44
CA MET A 444 9.49 17.62 -26.73
C MET A 444 8.43 16.56 -26.96
N LEU A 445 8.61 15.75 -28.00
CA LEU A 445 7.81 14.58 -28.29
C LEU A 445 8.59 13.32 -27.93
N PHE A 446 7.98 12.44 -27.13
CA PHE A 446 8.51 11.12 -26.80
C PHE A 446 7.95 10.08 -27.76
N THR A 447 8.83 9.32 -28.42
CA THR A 447 8.41 8.31 -29.38
C THR A 447 7.99 7.00 -28.75
N HIS A 448 8.42 6.73 -27.51
CA HIS A 448 8.25 5.47 -26.80
C HIS A 448 7.74 5.69 -25.37
N CYS A 449 6.49 6.11 -25.26
CA CYS A 449 5.78 6.13 -23.97
C CYS A 449 4.80 4.97 -23.90
N PHE A 450 4.78 4.28 -22.76
CA PHE A 450 3.95 3.11 -22.55
C PHE A 450 3.09 3.23 -21.29
N ALA A 451 1.87 2.73 -21.41
CA ALA A 451 0.89 2.59 -20.34
C ALA A 451 0.45 1.13 -20.26
N ASN A 452 -0.32 0.78 -19.23
CA ASN A 452 -1.05 -0.49 -19.26
C ASN A 452 -2.19 -0.43 -20.29
N PRO A 453 -2.65 -1.57 -20.83
CA PRO A 453 -3.67 -1.54 -21.87
C PRO A 453 -5.09 -1.24 -21.38
N ALA A 454 -5.23 -0.73 -20.15
CA ALA A 454 -6.52 -0.38 -19.55
C ALA A 454 -6.42 0.79 -18.57
N CYS A 455 -7.51 1.54 -18.42
CA CYS A 455 -7.53 2.83 -17.72
C CYS A 455 -7.24 2.75 -16.22
N THR A 456 -7.87 1.85 -15.45
CA THR A 456 -7.68 1.80 -13.99
C THR A 456 -6.25 1.44 -13.59
N PRO A 457 -5.61 0.38 -14.13
CA PRO A 457 -4.21 0.08 -13.87
C PRO A 457 -3.27 1.26 -14.18
N SER A 458 -3.45 1.87 -15.34
CA SER A 458 -2.63 3.01 -15.78
C SER A 458 -2.76 4.22 -14.88
N ARG A 459 -3.99 4.55 -14.45
CA ARG A 459 -4.23 5.69 -13.54
C ARG A 459 -3.65 5.47 -12.16
N ALA A 460 -3.73 4.23 -11.64
CA ALA A 460 -3.14 3.88 -10.36
C ALA A 460 -1.60 3.95 -10.42
N GLU A 461 -0.99 3.42 -11.48
CA GLU A 461 0.44 3.47 -11.71
C GLU A 461 0.94 4.91 -11.88
N LEU A 462 0.27 5.72 -12.71
CA LEU A 462 0.61 7.13 -12.92
C LEU A 462 0.64 7.90 -11.59
N LEU A 463 -0.38 7.72 -10.75
CA LEU A 463 -0.51 8.45 -9.49
C LEU A 463 0.57 8.08 -8.48
N THR A 464 0.89 6.79 -8.40
CA THR A 464 1.68 6.21 -7.30
C THR A 464 3.12 5.87 -7.67
N GLY A 465 3.46 5.86 -8.96
CA GLY A 465 4.77 5.39 -9.44
C GLY A 465 5.02 3.90 -9.21
N THR A 466 3.97 3.13 -8.91
CA THR A 466 4.04 1.71 -8.50
C THR A 466 3.30 0.85 -9.52
N TYR A 467 3.89 -0.28 -9.92
CA TYR A 467 3.24 -1.18 -10.87
C TYR A 467 1.90 -1.73 -10.35
N PRO A 468 0.88 -1.91 -11.21
CA PRO A 468 -0.49 -2.25 -10.84
C PRO A 468 -0.64 -3.47 -9.95
N ARG A 469 0.19 -4.50 -10.12
CA ARG A 469 0.16 -5.71 -9.29
C ARG A 469 0.48 -5.45 -7.81
N PHE A 470 1.41 -4.53 -7.53
CA PHE A 470 1.79 -4.17 -6.16
C PHE A 470 0.75 -3.26 -5.51
N ILE A 471 -0.04 -2.58 -6.35
CA ILE A 471 -1.17 -1.77 -5.89
C ILE A 471 -2.44 -2.61 -5.74
N GLY A 472 -2.50 -3.77 -6.40
CA GLY A 472 -3.70 -4.61 -6.49
C GLY A 472 -4.70 -4.17 -7.58
N PHE A 473 -4.31 -3.28 -8.51
CA PHE A 473 -5.15 -2.73 -9.58
C PHE A 473 -4.79 -3.28 -10.97
N GLN A 474 -4.85 -4.59 -11.15
CA GLN A 474 -4.50 -5.26 -12.42
C GLN A 474 -5.63 -5.28 -13.46
N HIS A 475 -6.84 -4.85 -13.11
CA HIS A 475 -8.00 -4.82 -14.02
C HIS A 475 -8.83 -3.55 -13.86
N VAL A 476 -9.80 -3.36 -14.76
CA VAL A 476 -10.68 -2.20 -14.76
C VAL A 476 -11.66 -2.25 -13.59
N LEU A 477 -11.80 -1.16 -12.86
CA LEU A 477 -12.89 -0.94 -11.92
C LEU A 477 -14.18 -0.70 -12.74
N GLY A 478 -15.12 -1.65 -12.72
CA GLY A 478 -16.20 -1.65 -13.70
C GLY A 478 -17.61 -1.79 -13.16
N LYS A 479 -17.80 -2.36 -11.98
CA LYS A 479 -19.11 -2.61 -11.38
C LYS A 479 -19.28 -1.83 -10.10
N TRP A 480 -20.51 -1.38 -9.83
CA TRP A 480 -20.83 -0.69 -8.58
C TRP A 480 -20.55 -1.53 -7.33
N GLU A 481 -20.73 -2.84 -7.44
CA GLU A 481 -20.50 -3.81 -6.36
C GLU A 481 -19.01 -4.04 -6.08
N ASP A 482 -18.13 -3.61 -6.97
CA ASP A 482 -16.69 -3.71 -6.75
C ASP A 482 -16.28 -2.81 -5.59
N ASP A 483 -15.92 -3.42 -4.45
CA ASP A 483 -15.52 -2.72 -3.21
C ASP A 483 -14.01 -2.45 -3.21
N HIS A 484 -13.42 -2.33 -4.40
CA HIS A 484 -12.01 -2.11 -4.61
C HIS A 484 -11.72 -0.62 -4.80
N PHE A 485 -10.80 -0.07 -4.05
CA PHE A 485 -10.38 1.33 -4.16
C PHE A 485 -8.88 1.46 -3.85
N LEU A 486 -8.26 2.47 -4.44
CA LEU A 486 -6.87 2.80 -4.14
C LEU A 486 -6.76 3.27 -2.69
N ASP A 487 -5.91 2.61 -1.91
CA ASP A 487 -5.78 2.83 -0.47
C ASP A 487 -4.75 3.94 -0.19
N SER A 488 -5.24 5.11 0.20
CA SER A 488 -4.41 6.27 0.52
C SER A 488 -3.55 6.11 1.77
N LYS A 489 -3.81 5.07 2.59
CA LYS A 489 -2.96 4.74 3.75
C LYS A 489 -1.70 3.97 3.35
N LYS A 490 -1.72 3.34 2.15
CA LYS A 490 -0.60 2.55 1.64
C LYS A 490 0.19 3.26 0.56
N PHE A 491 -0.47 4.16 -0.18
CA PHE A 491 0.10 4.81 -1.35
C PHE A 491 -0.08 6.32 -1.30
N ASN A 492 1.00 7.05 -1.50
CA ASN A 492 0.95 8.47 -1.77
C ASN A 492 0.88 8.70 -3.29
N SER A 493 0.24 9.77 -3.70
CA SER A 493 0.28 10.26 -5.07
C SER A 493 1.35 11.33 -5.26
N PHE A 494 1.65 11.66 -6.52
CA PHE A 494 2.47 12.83 -6.83
C PHE A 494 1.84 14.11 -6.27
N ALA A 495 0.50 14.20 -6.19
CA ALA A 495 -0.17 15.38 -5.64
C ALA A 495 0.06 15.51 -4.13
N ASN A 496 0.07 14.40 -3.36
CA ASN A 496 0.47 14.47 -1.95
C ASN A 496 1.88 15.06 -1.80
N GLN A 497 2.83 14.61 -2.61
CA GLN A 497 4.22 15.02 -2.49
C GLN A 497 4.43 16.49 -2.91
N LEU A 498 3.80 16.91 -4.00
CA LEU A 498 3.87 18.29 -4.46
C LEU A 498 3.19 19.25 -3.46
N LYS A 499 2.07 18.84 -2.87
CA LYS A 499 1.40 19.60 -1.81
C LYS A 499 2.33 19.85 -0.61
N ARG A 500 3.12 18.86 -0.19
CA ARG A 500 4.10 19.00 0.90
C ARG A 500 5.15 20.11 0.66
N VAL A 501 5.40 20.43 -0.60
CA VAL A 501 6.36 21.47 -0.99
C VAL A 501 5.67 22.75 -1.51
N GLY A 502 4.40 22.94 -1.20
CA GLY A 502 3.66 24.19 -1.37
C GLY A 502 2.88 24.32 -2.68
N TYR A 503 2.66 23.25 -3.44
CA TYR A 503 1.76 23.30 -4.60
C TYR A 503 0.29 23.33 -4.18
N ALA A 504 -0.49 24.21 -4.81
CA ALA A 504 -1.93 24.07 -4.84
C ALA A 504 -2.32 22.99 -5.85
N THR A 505 -3.26 22.11 -5.55
CA THR A 505 -3.52 20.91 -6.33
C THR A 505 -4.98 20.79 -6.75
N ALA A 506 -5.22 20.48 -8.02
CA ALA A 506 -6.56 20.24 -8.55
C ALA A 506 -6.61 19.02 -9.46
N VAL A 507 -7.75 18.32 -9.43
CA VAL A 507 -8.06 17.25 -10.37
C VAL A 507 -9.43 17.48 -11.02
N ALA A 508 -9.53 17.34 -12.36
CA ALA A 508 -10.79 17.52 -13.08
C ALA A 508 -10.97 16.45 -14.15
N GLY A 509 -12.02 15.62 -14.05
CA GLY A 509 -12.35 14.60 -15.04
C GLY A 509 -12.77 13.25 -14.51
N LYS A 510 -12.08 12.16 -14.94
CA LYS A 510 -12.35 10.77 -14.56
C LYS A 510 -11.40 10.32 -13.45
N TRP A 511 -11.96 9.96 -12.29
CA TRP A 511 -11.15 9.40 -11.19
C TRP A 511 -10.84 7.92 -11.41
N ASN A 512 -11.84 7.08 -11.37
CA ASN A 512 -11.79 5.62 -11.64
C ASN A 512 -10.79 4.82 -10.77
N LEU A 513 -10.49 5.30 -9.56
CA LEU A 513 -9.65 4.65 -8.56
C LEU A 513 -10.41 4.36 -7.26
N SER A 514 -11.64 4.84 -7.19
CA SER A 514 -12.66 4.54 -6.19
C SER A 514 -14.02 4.96 -6.71
N TRP A 515 -15.10 4.46 -6.11
CA TRP A 515 -16.43 4.97 -6.37
C TRP A 515 -16.69 6.20 -5.47
N LEU A 516 -16.69 7.40 -6.04
CA LEU A 516 -16.80 8.66 -5.31
C LEU A 516 -18.03 8.77 -4.39
N ALA A 517 -19.10 8.04 -4.71
CA ALA A 517 -20.31 7.99 -3.88
C ALA A 517 -20.16 7.12 -2.62
N ARG A 518 -19.22 6.16 -2.62
CA ARG A 518 -18.95 5.21 -1.51
C ARG A 518 -17.66 5.54 -0.78
N ASN A 519 -16.58 5.75 -1.51
CA ASN A 519 -15.22 5.96 -1.00
C ASN A 519 -14.57 7.15 -1.72
N ASN A 520 -14.75 8.36 -1.22
CA ASN A 520 -14.13 9.54 -1.80
C ASN A 520 -12.70 9.72 -1.24
N THR A 521 -11.73 9.19 -1.96
CA THR A 521 -10.31 9.23 -1.57
C THR A 521 -9.54 10.41 -2.19
N VAL A 522 -10.19 11.30 -2.92
CA VAL A 522 -9.55 12.35 -3.73
C VAL A 522 -8.71 13.31 -2.88
N LYS A 523 -9.26 13.79 -1.75
CA LYS A 523 -8.52 14.66 -0.83
C LYS A 523 -7.34 13.94 -0.16
N ALA A 524 -7.56 12.67 0.23
CA ALA A 524 -6.51 11.84 0.83
C ALA A 524 -5.34 11.60 -0.15
N PHE A 525 -5.60 11.62 -1.46
CA PHE A 525 -4.57 11.63 -2.50
C PHE A 525 -4.03 13.02 -2.84
N GLY A 526 -4.20 14.01 -1.96
CA GLY A 526 -3.51 15.29 -2.02
C GLY A 526 -4.14 16.34 -2.91
N PHE A 527 -5.35 16.13 -3.46
CA PHE A 527 -6.02 17.13 -4.29
C PHE A 527 -6.90 18.06 -3.45
N ASP A 528 -6.54 19.34 -3.41
CA ASP A 528 -7.27 20.38 -2.66
C ASP A 528 -8.65 20.62 -3.26
N GLU A 529 -8.71 20.73 -4.60
CA GLU A 529 -9.93 20.99 -5.34
C GLU A 529 -10.18 19.93 -6.41
N HIS A 530 -11.44 19.61 -6.65
CA HIS A 530 -11.79 18.61 -7.65
C HIS A 530 -13.13 18.87 -8.34
N CYS A 531 -13.18 18.56 -9.65
CA CYS A 531 -14.38 18.49 -10.46
C CYS A 531 -14.39 17.14 -11.20
N LEU A 532 -15.09 16.14 -10.67
CA LEU A 532 -14.99 14.76 -11.11
C LEU A 532 -16.32 14.16 -11.52
N TRP A 533 -16.32 13.40 -12.62
CA TRP A 533 -17.46 12.59 -12.99
C TRP A 533 -17.73 11.55 -11.91
N GLN A 534 -18.90 11.66 -11.25
CA GLN A 534 -19.38 10.62 -10.35
C GLN A 534 -20.12 9.57 -11.17
N MET A 535 -19.42 8.51 -11.56
CA MET A 535 -19.91 7.49 -12.48
C MET A 535 -21.20 6.83 -12.02
N PHE A 536 -21.35 6.58 -10.73
CA PHE A 536 -22.55 6.04 -10.12
C PHE A 536 -23.07 6.98 -9.03
N ASP A 537 -24.39 7.12 -8.92
CA ASP A 537 -25.00 7.76 -7.76
C ASP A 537 -25.00 6.83 -6.53
N ARG A 538 -25.68 7.23 -5.45
CA ARG A 538 -25.72 6.45 -4.20
C ARG A 538 -26.47 5.12 -4.35
N ASP A 539 -27.40 5.05 -5.30
CA ASP A 539 -28.21 3.86 -5.58
C ASP A 539 -27.57 2.94 -6.63
N GLY A 540 -26.35 3.26 -7.07
CA GLY A 540 -25.61 2.48 -8.04
C GLY A 540 -26.05 2.69 -9.49
N VAL A 541 -26.84 3.74 -9.74
CA VAL A 541 -27.27 4.09 -11.10
C VAL A 541 -26.15 4.82 -11.82
N LYS A 542 -25.80 4.32 -13.01
CA LYS A 542 -24.76 4.95 -13.85
C LYS A 542 -25.23 6.27 -14.41
N ARG A 543 -24.47 7.34 -14.15
CA ARG A 543 -24.79 8.73 -14.53
C ARG A 543 -23.99 9.20 -15.74
N SER A 544 -24.53 10.19 -16.42
CA SER A 544 -23.92 10.79 -17.60
C SER A 544 -22.68 11.62 -17.27
N ARG A 545 -21.79 11.76 -18.27
CA ARG A 545 -20.56 12.56 -18.17
C ARG A 545 -20.42 13.62 -19.24
N PHE A 546 -21.20 13.51 -20.33
CA PHE A 546 -21.09 14.39 -21.47
C PHE A 546 -22.23 15.42 -21.48
N TYR A 547 -23.44 14.99 -21.75
CA TYR A 547 -24.66 15.82 -21.70
C TYR A 547 -25.39 15.52 -20.41
N GLN A 548 -26.00 16.55 -19.77
CA GLN A 548 -26.55 16.45 -18.43
C GLN A 548 -25.56 15.79 -17.47
N PRO A 549 -24.37 16.38 -17.35
CA PRO A 549 -23.29 15.73 -16.59
C PRO A 549 -23.61 15.67 -15.10
N TYR A 550 -23.17 14.59 -14.46
CA TYR A 550 -23.33 14.38 -13.02
C TYR A 550 -21.96 14.41 -12.35
N PHE A 551 -21.58 15.57 -11.86
CA PHE A 551 -20.25 15.80 -11.33
C PHE A 551 -20.26 16.05 -9.83
N ARG A 552 -19.19 15.63 -9.19
CA ARG A 552 -18.85 16.01 -7.83
C ARG A 552 -17.81 17.12 -7.88
N ILE A 553 -18.20 18.31 -7.43
CA ILE A 553 -17.32 19.50 -7.41
C ILE A 553 -17.05 19.86 -5.95
N ASN A 554 -15.77 19.74 -5.52
CA ASN A 554 -15.34 20.02 -4.15
C ASN A 554 -16.23 19.36 -3.07
N GLY A 555 -16.62 18.09 -3.32
CA GLY A 555 -17.42 17.30 -2.40
C GLY A 555 -18.94 17.39 -2.60
N LYS A 556 -19.45 18.37 -3.32
CA LYS A 556 -20.88 18.54 -3.62
C LYS A 556 -21.25 17.94 -4.97
N ILE A 557 -22.44 17.37 -5.07
CA ILE A 557 -22.98 16.94 -6.36
C ILE A 557 -23.56 18.15 -7.07
N GLU A 558 -23.13 18.35 -8.30
CA GLU A 558 -23.65 19.35 -9.23
C GLU A 558 -24.28 18.61 -10.40
N GLU A 559 -25.57 18.83 -10.62
CA GLU A 559 -26.35 18.25 -11.70
C GLU A 559 -27.21 19.36 -12.33
N GLU A 560 -28.06 20.02 -11.55
CA GLU A 560 -28.98 21.05 -12.05
C GLU A 560 -28.22 22.29 -12.56
N SER A 561 -27.20 22.76 -11.85
CA SER A 561 -26.41 23.94 -12.19
C SER A 561 -25.59 23.81 -13.48
N ILE A 562 -25.40 22.57 -13.94
CA ILE A 562 -24.60 22.24 -15.13
C ILE A 562 -25.40 21.44 -16.17
N ALA A 563 -26.71 21.28 -16.00
CA ALA A 563 -27.54 20.41 -16.82
C ALA A 563 -27.51 20.75 -18.33
N ASP A 564 -27.47 22.03 -18.67
CA ASP A 564 -27.42 22.51 -20.06
C ASP A 564 -26.00 22.56 -20.65
N ARG A 565 -24.99 22.15 -19.87
CA ARG A 565 -23.60 22.27 -20.25
C ARG A 565 -23.03 20.94 -20.74
N PHE A 566 -22.06 21.03 -21.63
CA PHE A 566 -21.27 19.87 -22.03
C PHE A 566 -20.21 19.59 -20.97
N GLY A 567 -20.17 18.36 -20.43
CA GLY A 567 -19.29 18.02 -19.30
C GLY A 567 -17.81 18.37 -19.51
N PRO A 568 -17.17 18.08 -20.66
CA PRO A 568 -15.80 18.50 -20.93
C PRO A 568 -15.56 20.02 -20.84
N ASP A 569 -16.56 20.84 -21.14
CA ASP A 569 -16.47 22.31 -20.99
C ASP A 569 -16.54 22.74 -19.53
N VAL A 570 -17.38 22.09 -18.72
CA VAL A 570 -17.44 22.32 -17.27
C VAL A 570 -16.07 22.05 -16.64
N LEU A 571 -15.41 20.96 -17.04
CA LEU A 571 -14.05 20.63 -16.56
C LEU A 571 -13.03 21.70 -16.97
N ALA A 572 -13.07 22.14 -18.24
CA ALA A 572 -12.16 23.18 -18.73
C ALA A 572 -12.33 24.51 -17.97
N ASP A 573 -13.58 24.93 -17.72
CA ASP A 573 -13.86 26.15 -16.95
C ASP A 573 -13.39 26.05 -15.52
N PHE A 574 -13.60 24.91 -14.86
CA PHE A 574 -13.10 24.66 -13.51
C PHE A 574 -11.57 24.80 -13.44
N MET A 575 -10.85 24.23 -14.40
CA MET A 575 -9.39 24.32 -14.44
C MET A 575 -8.89 25.75 -14.72
N VAL A 576 -9.53 26.46 -15.64
CA VAL A 576 -9.20 27.86 -15.95
C VAL A 576 -9.43 28.74 -14.72
N ASP A 577 -10.54 28.56 -14.02
CA ASP A 577 -10.84 29.27 -12.77
C ASP A 577 -9.79 28.97 -11.69
N PHE A 578 -9.44 27.71 -11.52
CA PHE A 578 -8.38 27.31 -10.57
C PHE A 578 -7.04 28.00 -10.91
N MET A 579 -6.63 27.99 -12.20
CA MET A 579 -5.40 28.71 -12.62
C MET A 579 -5.45 30.19 -12.28
N LYS A 580 -6.59 30.86 -12.54
CA LYS A 580 -6.79 32.30 -12.20
C LYS A 580 -6.59 32.57 -10.74
N ARG A 581 -7.13 31.73 -9.86
CA ARG A 581 -7.03 31.90 -8.39
C ARG A 581 -5.66 31.54 -7.82
N LYS A 582 -4.89 30.65 -8.50
CA LYS A 582 -3.63 30.10 -7.98
C LYS A 582 -2.38 30.56 -8.74
N LYS A 583 -2.50 31.49 -9.71
CA LYS A 583 -1.40 31.94 -10.59
C LYS A 583 -0.17 32.55 -9.88
N ASP A 584 -0.35 32.99 -8.64
CA ASP A 584 0.71 33.65 -7.88
C ASP A 584 1.62 32.68 -7.09
N GLY A 585 1.32 31.38 -7.13
CA GLY A 585 2.12 30.30 -6.54
C GLY A 585 2.16 29.08 -7.43
N PRO A 586 3.00 28.07 -7.11
CA PRO A 586 3.05 26.85 -7.89
C PRO A 586 1.76 26.05 -7.74
N PHE A 587 1.29 25.48 -8.85
CA PHE A 587 0.12 24.63 -8.84
C PHE A 587 0.31 23.40 -9.71
N LEU A 588 -0.45 22.34 -9.35
CA LEU A 588 -0.61 21.12 -10.12
C LEU A 588 -2.07 20.99 -10.56
N ILE A 589 -2.31 20.84 -11.84
CA ILE A 589 -3.58 20.39 -12.42
C ILE A 589 -3.38 19.01 -13.01
N TYR A 590 -4.12 18.02 -12.50
CA TYR A 590 -4.30 16.71 -13.13
C TYR A 590 -5.64 16.70 -13.85
N TYR A 591 -5.61 16.64 -15.18
CA TYR A 591 -6.78 16.58 -16.04
C TYR A 591 -6.95 15.19 -16.64
N PRO A 592 -7.48 14.21 -15.90
CA PRO A 592 -7.88 12.92 -16.45
C PRO A 592 -9.15 13.10 -17.30
N ALA A 593 -8.95 13.49 -18.56
CA ALA A 593 -10.03 13.86 -19.48
C ALA A 593 -11.06 12.73 -19.65
N LEU A 594 -12.32 13.10 -19.89
CA LEU A 594 -13.41 12.17 -20.20
C LEU A 594 -13.42 11.72 -21.66
N LEU A 595 -12.86 12.57 -22.53
CA LEU A 595 -12.68 12.32 -23.94
C LEU A 595 -11.37 11.51 -24.12
N VAL A 596 -11.37 10.49 -25.00
CA VAL A 596 -12.37 10.16 -26.03
C VAL A 596 -13.01 8.78 -25.80
N HIS A 597 -13.20 8.41 -24.57
CA HIS A 597 -13.75 7.11 -24.16
C HIS A 597 -15.25 6.99 -24.52
N THR A 598 -15.68 5.78 -24.83
CA THR A 598 -17.10 5.45 -25.09
C THR A 598 -18.03 5.87 -23.93
N PRO A 599 -19.33 6.23 -24.16
CA PRO A 599 -20.03 6.12 -25.45
C PRO A 599 -19.52 7.15 -26.45
N TYR A 600 -19.46 6.76 -27.72
CA TYR A 600 -19.19 7.74 -28.79
C TYR A 600 -20.40 8.63 -28.96
N ILE A 601 -20.15 9.93 -29.04
CA ILE A 601 -21.18 10.94 -29.10
C ILE A 601 -20.86 12.01 -30.17
N ARG A 602 -21.85 12.67 -30.65
CA ARG A 602 -21.67 13.94 -31.36
C ARG A 602 -21.31 15.04 -30.36
N VAL A 603 -20.40 15.91 -30.71
CA VAL A 603 -19.94 17.00 -29.85
C VAL A 603 -20.64 18.31 -30.19
N PRO A 604 -20.79 19.29 -29.29
CA PRO A 604 -21.36 20.59 -29.59
C PRO A 604 -20.63 21.32 -30.74
N GLY A 605 -21.41 21.90 -31.68
CA GLY A 605 -20.83 22.60 -32.84
C GLY A 605 -20.31 21.71 -33.96
N GLY A 606 -20.45 20.39 -33.86
CA GLY A 606 -20.13 19.44 -34.92
C GLY A 606 -21.12 19.50 -36.10
N PRO A 607 -20.78 18.95 -37.28
CA PRO A 607 -21.49 19.20 -38.55
C PRO A 607 -22.95 18.71 -38.62
N LYS A 608 -23.50 18.08 -37.60
CA LYS A 608 -24.87 17.54 -37.54
C LYS A 608 -25.66 17.87 -36.28
N THR A 609 -25.22 18.85 -35.48
CA THR A 609 -25.87 19.17 -34.21
C THR A 609 -26.52 20.56 -34.27
N ASN A 610 -27.85 20.62 -34.54
CA ASN A 610 -28.67 21.81 -34.30
C ASN A 610 -29.41 21.80 -32.95
N ALA A 611 -29.20 20.77 -32.14
CA ALA A 611 -29.75 20.65 -30.78
C ALA A 611 -28.80 19.79 -29.92
N LEU A 612 -28.85 19.98 -28.60
CA LEU A 612 -28.22 19.06 -27.63
C LEU A 612 -28.80 17.66 -27.87
N PRO A 613 -27.98 16.65 -28.24
CA PRO A 613 -28.51 15.34 -28.49
C PRO A 613 -29.06 14.75 -27.18
N ASP A 614 -30.26 14.17 -27.26
CA ASP A 614 -30.79 13.32 -26.20
C ASP A 614 -29.69 12.26 -25.85
N ASN A 615 -29.44 12.05 -24.56
CA ASN A 615 -28.52 11.04 -24.02
C ASN A 615 -28.71 9.64 -24.60
N ARG A 616 -29.81 9.37 -25.27
CA ARG A 616 -30.15 8.12 -25.93
C ARG A 616 -29.58 7.95 -27.34
N GLN A 617 -29.06 9.00 -27.97
CA GLN A 617 -28.40 8.89 -29.27
C GLN A 617 -26.95 8.42 -29.14
N LYS A 618 -26.76 7.13 -28.88
CA LYS A 618 -25.47 6.48 -29.00
C LYS A 618 -25.08 6.49 -30.50
N SER A 619 -24.10 7.30 -30.82
CA SER A 619 -23.43 7.26 -32.13
C SER A 619 -22.34 6.20 -32.10
N GLY A 620 -21.89 5.80 -33.28
CA GLY A 620 -20.83 4.79 -33.42
C GLY A 620 -19.41 5.36 -33.40
N PRO A 621 -18.41 4.48 -33.64
CA PRO A 621 -16.99 4.86 -33.67
C PRO A 621 -16.64 5.95 -34.71
N GLU A 622 -17.51 6.26 -35.63
CA GLU A 622 -17.39 7.36 -36.61
C GLU A 622 -17.37 8.75 -35.94
N CYS A 623 -17.82 8.87 -34.69
CA CYS A 623 -17.75 10.12 -33.91
C CYS A 623 -16.40 10.33 -33.24
N PHE A 624 -15.53 9.32 -33.24
CA PHE A 624 -14.22 9.41 -32.57
C PHE A 624 -13.38 10.61 -33.06
N PRO A 625 -13.23 10.88 -34.35
CA PRO A 625 -12.50 12.07 -34.81
C PRO A 625 -13.04 13.38 -34.20
N GLU A 626 -14.35 13.57 -34.21
CA GLU A 626 -14.98 14.77 -33.65
C GLU A 626 -14.70 14.91 -32.13
N MET A 627 -14.69 13.79 -31.38
CA MET A 627 -14.37 13.78 -29.97
C MET A 627 -12.90 14.14 -29.70
N VAL A 628 -11.98 13.69 -30.57
CA VAL A 628 -10.56 14.05 -30.48
C VAL A 628 -10.35 15.52 -30.80
N GLU A 629 -11.01 16.05 -31.85
CA GLU A 629 -10.96 17.47 -32.21
C GLU A 629 -11.55 18.37 -31.09
N TYR A 630 -12.57 17.89 -30.36
CA TYR A 630 -13.13 18.61 -29.23
C TYR A 630 -12.19 18.57 -28.00
N LEU A 631 -11.53 17.46 -27.75
CA LEU A 631 -10.46 17.37 -26.75
C LEU A 631 -9.36 18.39 -27.06
N ASP A 632 -8.91 18.46 -28.33
CA ASP A 632 -7.90 19.43 -28.78
C ASP A 632 -8.34 20.89 -28.54
N LYS A 633 -9.61 21.21 -28.81
CA LYS A 633 -10.21 22.52 -28.46
C LYS A 633 -10.07 22.83 -26.97
N ASN A 634 -10.34 21.88 -26.07
CA ASN A 634 -10.21 22.11 -24.65
C ASN A 634 -8.74 22.23 -24.21
N VAL A 635 -7.81 21.48 -24.81
CA VAL A 635 -6.37 21.70 -24.63
C VAL A 635 -5.99 23.13 -25.04
N GLY A 636 -6.52 23.61 -26.18
CA GLY A 636 -6.34 24.99 -26.62
C GLY A 636 -6.85 26.03 -25.62
N ARG A 637 -8.02 25.80 -24.99
CA ARG A 637 -8.55 26.69 -23.95
C ARG A 637 -7.61 26.79 -22.73
N LEU A 638 -7.08 25.66 -22.25
CA LEU A 638 -6.11 25.66 -21.14
C LEU A 638 -4.81 26.38 -21.54
N ALA A 639 -4.31 26.10 -22.75
CA ALA A 639 -3.10 26.76 -23.26
C ALA A 639 -3.29 28.28 -23.38
N ASN A 640 -4.41 28.74 -23.90
CA ASN A 640 -4.73 30.17 -24.00
C ASN A 640 -4.85 30.82 -22.61
N ALA A 641 -5.51 30.16 -21.65
CA ALA A 641 -5.60 30.68 -20.29
C ALA A 641 -4.22 30.85 -19.62
N ILE A 642 -3.29 29.91 -19.86
CA ILE A 642 -1.89 30.03 -19.38
C ILE A 642 -1.20 31.25 -20.02
N ASP A 643 -1.45 31.51 -21.31
CA ASP A 643 -0.92 32.69 -22.03
C ASP A 643 -1.52 33.99 -21.48
N GLU A 644 -2.84 34.06 -21.36
CA GLU A 644 -3.58 35.24 -20.86
C GLU A 644 -3.22 35.62 -19.41
N LEU A 645 -2.90 34.60 -18.59
CA LEU A 645 -2.48 34.81 -17.22
C LEU A 645 -0.98 35.19 -17.07
N GLY A 646 -0.22 35.19 -18.16
CA GLY A 646 1.20 35.52 -18.17
C GLY A 646 2.11 34.52 -17.44
N ILE A 647 1.66 33.26 -17.32
CA ILE A 647 2.38 32.21 -16.59
C ILE A 647 3.01 31.13 -17.49
N ARG A 648 3.05 31.37 -18.81
CA ARG A 648 3.52 30.40 -19.82
C ARG A 648 4.94 29.90 -19.57
N GLU A 649 5.87 30.79 -19.29
CA GLU A 649 7.27 30.42 -19.11
C GLU A 649 7.53 29.59 -17.83
N ASN A 650 6.65 29.77 -16.83
CA ASN A 650 6.70 29.01 -15.57
C ASN A 650 5.69 27.85 -15.53
N THR A 651 5.19 27.40 -16.67
CA THR A 651 4.19 26.30 -16.71
C THR A 651 4.62 25.19 -17.65
N MET A 652 4.80 24.00 -17.08
CA MET A 652 5.01 22.77 -17.81
C MET A 652 3.66 22.13 -18.16
N VAL A 653 3.37 22.00 -19.45
CA VAL A 653 2.16 21.34 -19.97
C VAL A 653 2.54 19.98 -20.53
N ILE A 654 1.92 18.94 -20.01
CA ILE A 654 2.14 17.55 -20.40
C ILE A 654 0.85 17.01 -21.02
N PHE A 655 0.96 16.35 -22.17
CA PHE A 655 -0.13 15.62 -22.81
C PHE A 655 0.24 14.14 -22.91
N CYS A 656 -0.57 13.27 -22.31
CA CYS A 656 -0.38 11.82 -22.30
C CYS A 656 -1.74 11.11 -22.34
N SER A 657 -1.75 9.77 -22.51
CA SER A 657 -2.96 8.95 -22.48
C SER A 657 -2.84 7.77 -21.53
N ASP A 658 -3.98 7.24 -21.07
CA ASP A 658 -4.04 6.12 -20.11
C ASP A 658 -3.91 4.75 -20.79
N ASN A 659 -4.29 4.61 -22.04
CA ASN A 659 -4.13 3.38 -22.84
C ASN A 659 -4.38 3.68 -24.33
N GLY A 660 -4.16 2.70 -25.17
CA GLY A 660 -4.41 2.82 -26.60
C GLY A 660 -5.89 2.93 -26.95
N THR A 661 -6.17 3.28 -28.20
CA THR A 661 -7.54 3.51 -28.72
C THR A 661 -8.44 2.28 -28.57
N HIS A 662 -9.71 2.51 -28.30
CA HIS A 662 -10.72 1.46 -28.16
C HIS A 662 -10.87 0.60 -29.42
N GLY A 663 -11.02 -0.70 -29.27
CA GLY A 663 -10.98 -1.71 -30.33
C GLY A 663 -11.89 -1.48 -31.57
N PRO A 664 -13.10 -0.96 -31.47
CA PRO A 664 -13.97 -0.67 -32.65
C PRO A 664 -13.45 0.47 -33.55
N VAL A 665 -12.65 1.40 -33.03
CA VAL A 665 -12.15 2.54 -33.80
C VAL A 665 -11.16 2.09 -34.88
N ARG A 666 -11.16 2.79 -36.01
CA ARG A 666 -10.23 2.60 -37.13
C ARG A 666 -9.56 3.93 -37.48
N SER A 667 -8.27 4.03 -37.20
CA SER A 667 -7.43 5.19 -37.54
C SER A 667 -6.66 4.91 -38.83
N ILE A 668 -6.31 5.97 -39.58
CA ILE A 668 -5.40 5.89 -40.75
C ILE A 668 -4.02 6.36 -40.26
N TRP A 669 -2.99 5.57 -40.47
CA TRP A 669 -1.68 5.84 -39.89
C TRP A 669 -0.50 5.50 -40.83
N GLY A 670 0.59 6.29 -40.70
CA GLY A 670 1.82 6.12 -41.41
C GLY A 670 1.78 6.56 -42.90
N GLU A 671 2.92 6.60 -43.54
CA GLU A 671 3.08 7.05 -44.95
C GLU A 671 2.20 6.24 -45.89
N LYS A 672 2.10 4.94 -45.70
CA LYS A 672 1.26 4.04 -46.50
C LYS A 672 -0.24 4.16 -46.19
N ARG A 673 -0.62 5.11 -45.36
CA ARG A 673 -2.01 5.35 -44.95
C ARG A 673 -2.75 4.06 -44.55
N THR A 674 -2.07 3.23 -43.74
CA THR A 674 -2.63 1.93 -43.34
C THR A 674 -3.75 2.13 -42.32
N LYS A 675 -4.85 1.36 -42.49
CA LYS A 675 -5.98 1.35 -41.55
C LYS A 675 -5.62 0.55 -40.30
N ILE A 676 -5.53 1.20 -39.15
CA ILE A 676 -5.16 0.62 -37.87
C ILE A 676 -6.42 0.47 -36.99
N LYS A 677 -6.65 -0.73 -36.49
CA LYS A 677 -7.68 -1.02 -35.47
C LYS A 677 -7.14 -0.66 -34.09
N GLY A 678 -7.95 -0.04 -33.25
CA GLY A 678 -7.63 0.19 -31.84
C GLY A 678 -7.27 -1.10 -31.07
N GLY A 679 -6.48 -0.98 -30.02
CA GLY A 679 -5.92 -2.10 -29.29
C GLY A 679 -6.13 -2.10 -27.78
N LYS A 680 -6.97 -1.23 -27.22
CA LYS A 680 -7.32 -1.24 -25.78
C LYS A 680 -7.58 -2.65 -25.28
N MET A 681 -7.10 -2.98 -24.08
CA MET A 681 -7.19 -4.30 -23.44
C MET A 681 -6.38 -5.41 -24.13
N THR A 682 -5.49 -5.07 -25.06
CA THR A 682 -4.57 -6.05 -25.66
C THR A 682 -3.12 -5.76 -25.25
N MET A 683 -2.34 -6.83 -25.04
CA MET A 683 -0.92 -6.76 -24.68
C MET A 683 -0.02 -6.44 -25.88
N THR A 684 -0.43 -5.50 -26.72
CA THR A 684 0.29 -5.05 -27.92
C THR A 684 0.57 -3.56 -27.83
N ASP A 685 1.51 -3.06 -28.62
CA ASP A 685 1.79 -1.62 -28.69
C ASP A 685 0.53 -0.78 -28.98
N ARG A 686 -0.46 -1.34 -29.71
CA ARG A 686 -1.74 -0.65 -29.95
C ARG A 686 -2.59 -0.50 -28.70
N GLY A 687 -2.37 -1.34 -27.68
CA GLY A 687 -3.07 -1.23 -26.38
C GLY A 687 -2.31 -0.38 -25.36
N SER A 688 -0.97 -0.34 -25.48
CA SER A 688 -0.11 0.18 -24.42
C SER A 688 0.78 1.35 -24.83
N ARG A 689 1.12 1.53 -26.12
CA ARG A 689 1.91 2.67 -26.57
C ARG A 689 1.03 3.91 -26.71
N VAL A 690 1.34 4.93 -25.93
CA VAL A 690 0.52 6.15 -25.78
C VAL A 690 1.31 7.40 -26.17
N PRO A 691 0.63 8.49 -26.56
CA PRO A 691 1.30 9.75 -26.82
C PRO A 691 1.88 10.34 -25.52
N LEU A 692 3.06 10.97 -25.63
CA LEU A 692 3.63 11.81 -24.58
C LEU A 692 4.32 13.02 -25.24
N MET A 693 3.84 14.21 -24.90
CA MET A 693 4.41 15.48 -25.29
C MET A 693 4.52 16.40 -24.10
N VAL A 694 5.64 17.13 -23.98
CA VAL A 694 5.88 18.05 -22.88
C VAL A 694 6.33 19.39 -23.44
N SER A 695 5.60 20.46 -23.12
CA SER A 695 5.94 21.84 -23.49
C SER A 695 6.21 22.66 -22.24
N TRP A 696 7.43 23.23 -22.19
CA TRP A 696 7.85 24.17 -21.14
C TRP A 696 8.81 25.19 -21.76
N PRO A 697 8.30 26.33 -22.23
CA PRO A 697 9.10 27.35 -22.89
C PRO A 697 10.29 27.82 -22.04
N GLY A 698 11.41 28.06 -22.69
CA GLY A 698 12.64 28.48 -22.02
C GLY A 698 13.39 27.36 -21.27
N LYS A 699 12.79 26.19 -21.09
CA LYS A 699 13.39 25.02 -20.43
C LYS A 699 13.56 23.82 -21.37
N ILE A 700 12.55 23.55 -22.19
CA ILE A 700 12.57 22.46 -23.17
C ILE A 700 12.84 23.03 -24.56
N LYS A 701 13.79 22.43 -25.31
CA LYS A 701 14.08 22.82 -26.69
C LYS A 701 12.87 22.56 -27.59
N PRO A 702 12.29 23.58 -28.24
CA PRO A 702 11.14 23.42 -29.11
C PRO A 702 11.42 22.45 -30.26
N GLY A 703 10.41 21.61 -30.58
CA GLY A 703 10.47 20.64 -31.67
C GLY A 703 11.46 19.50 -31.44
N SER A 704 11.95 19.32 -30.23
CA SER A 704 12.86 18.22 -29.89
C SER A 704 12.09 16.89 -29.82
N GLN A 705 12.85 15.78 -29.95
CA GLN A 705 12.31 14.43 -29.89
C GLN A 705 13.18 13.57 -28.97
N CYS A 706 12.54 12.78 -28.11
CA CYS A 706 13.20 11.82 -27.25
C CYS A 706 12.78 10.40 -27.62
N ASN A 707 13.78 9.52 -27.84
CA ASN A 707 13.58 8.13 -28.19
C ASN A 707 13.78 7.16 -27.03
N ASP A 708 13.95 7.68 -25.81
CA ASP A 708 14.05 6.86 -24.62
C ASP A 708 12.67 6.31 -24.23
N PHE A 709 12.67 5.18 -23.56
CA PHE A 709 11.46 4.62 -23.00
C PHE A 709 11.00 5.43 -21.80
N VAL A 710 9.68 5.68 -21.76
CA VAL A 710 8.95 6.22 -20.60
C VAL A 710 7.74 5.32 -20.34
N GLU A 711 7.47 5.03 -19.08
CA GLU A 711 6.25 4.38 -18.64
C GLU A 711 5.52 5.24 -17.58
N LEU A 712 4.28 4.93 -17.29
CA LEU A 712 3.48 5.78 -16.39
C LEU A 712 4.04 5.85 -14.96
N ALA A 713 4.73 4.82 -14.50
CA ALA A 713 5.42 4.83 -13.22
C ALA A 713 6.48 5.95 -13.11
N ASP A 714 7.01 6.45 -14.24
CA ASP A 714 8.07 7.45 -14.30
C ASP A 714 7.60 8.88 -13.96
N PHE A 715 6.29 9.13 -14.02
CA PHE A 715 5.74 10.47 -13.77
C PHE A 715 5.92 10.92 -12.32
N LEU A 716 5.67 10.04 -11.35
CA LEU A 716 5.84 10.39 -9.94
C LEU A 716 7.28 10.83 -9.65
N PRO A 717 8.35 10.03 -9.90
CA PRO A 717 9.71 10.47 -9.62
C PRO A 717 10.11 11.71 -10.44
N THR A 718 9.57 11.89 -11.66
CA THR A 718 9.81 13.12 -12.43
C THR A 718 9.24 14.36 -11.76
N PHE A 719 8.05 14.26 -11.18
CA PHE A 719 7.46 15.39 -10.44
C PHE A 719 8.17 15.63 -9.09
N LEU A 720 8.66 14.58 -8.43
CA LEU A 720 9.47 14.75 -7.23
C LEU A 720 10.75 15.52 -7.53
N ASP A 721 11.49 15.14 -8.56
CA ASP A 721 12.71 15.84 -8.99
C ASP A 721 12.40 17.29 -9.40
N LEU A 722 11.34 17.49 -10.17
CA LEU A 722 10.93 18.83 -10.64
C LEU A 722 10.65 19.79 -9.48
N ALA A 723 10.01 19.31 -8.43
CA ALA A 723 9.56 20.10 -7.29
C ALA A 723 10.52 20.07 -6.11
N SER A 724 11.57 19.24 -6.16
CA SER A 724 12.41 18.86 -5.01
C SER A 724 11.53 18.38 -3.85
N ALA A 725 10.59 17.50 -4.16
CA ALA A 725 9.63 16.98 -3.22
C ALA A 725 10.16 15.68 -2.56
N PRO A 726 9.70 15.35 -1.33
CA PRO A 726 10.15 14.15 -0.64
C PRO A 726 9.63 12.87 -1.31
N GLU A 727 10.35 11.77 -1.10
CA GLU A 727 9.93 10.44 -1.55
C GLU A 727 8.60 10.01 -0.90
N PRO A 728 7.78 9.22 -1.60
CA PRO A 728 6.55 8.67 -1.07
C PRO A 728 6.80 7.48 -0.13
N MET A 729 5.76 7.01 0.56
CA MET A 729 5.85 5.88 1.49
C MET A 729 6.07 4.53 0.80
N GLN A 730 5.50 4.38 -0.40
CA GLN A 730 5.57 3.12 -1.16
C GLN A 730 6.85 3.01 -1.97
N GLN A 731 7.18 1.79 -2.38
CA GLN A 731 8.20 1.55 -3.38
C GLN A 731 7.79 2.15 -4.73
N VAL A 732 8.63 2.98 -5.31
CA VAL A 732 8.48 3.53 -6.65
C VAL A 732 9.26 2.66 -7.64
N HIS A 733 8.60 2.24 -8.73
CA HIS A 733 9.20 1.42 -9.78
C HIS A 733 9.66 2.27 -10.97
N GLY A 734 9.16 3.50 -11.05
CA GLY A 734 9.48 4.44 -12.11
C GLY A 734 10.84 5.08 -11.93
N GLN A 735 11.27 5.77 -12.99
CA GLN A 735 12.53 6.48 -13.09
C GLN A 735 12.30 7.87 -13.70
N SER A 736 12.85 8.90 -13.08
CA SER A 736 12.65 10.28 -13.54
C SER A 736 13.18 10.48 -14.97
N PHE A 737 12.36 11.11 -15.82
CA PHE A 737 12.75 11.57 -17.15
C PHE A 737 12.94 13.10 -17.23
N LEU A 738 13.04 13.77 -16.08
CA LEU A 738 13.31 15.22 -16.03
C LEU A 738 14.65 15.58 -16.70
N PRO A 739 15.75 14.80 -16.56
CA PRO A 739 17.00 15.11 -17.25
C PRO A 739 16.83 15.16 -18.76
N GLN A 740 16.07 14.24 -19.38
CA GLN A 740 15.81 14.26 -20.81
C GLN A 740 15.02 15.51 -21.23
N LEU A 741 14.03 15.92 -20.43
CA LEU A 741 13.26 17.15 -20.70
C LEU A 741 14.16 18.39 -20.72
N LEU A 742 15.19 18.44 -19.86
CA LEU A 742 16.12 19.55 -19.75
C LEU A 742 17.32 19.46 -20.71
N GLY A 743 17.29 18.50 -21.66
CA GLY A 743 18.34 18.31 -22.64
C GLY A 743 19.59 17.59 -22.14
N GLY A 744 19.54 17.01 -20.94
CA GLY A 744 20.58 16.19 -20.34
C GLY A 744 20.48 14.72 -20.76
N LYS A 745 21.55 13.95 -20.48
CA LYS A 745 21.51 12.49 -20.54
C LYS A 745 21.05 11.98 -19.19
N GLY A 746 19.78 11.58 -19.10
CA GLY A 746 19.27 10.83 -17.96
C GLY A 746 19.63 9.34 -18.04
N PRO A 747 19.34 8.56 -17.02
CA PRO A 747 19.44 7.11 -17.10
C PRO A 747 18.46 6.61 -18.16
N SER A 748 18.99 5.93 -19.19
CA SER A 748 18.21 5.39 -20.31
C SER A 748 17.57 4.06 -19.89
N LYS A 749 16.24 3.96 -20.01
CA LYS A 749 15.53 2.68 -19.87
C LYS A 749 15.72 1.82 -21.10
N GLU A 750 16.18 0.59 -20.92
CA GLU A 750 16.24 -0.40 -22.00
C GLU A 750 14.90 -1.11 -22.24
N TRP A 751 13.99 -1.06 -21.25
CA TRP A 751 12.71 -1.77 -21.27
C TRP A 751 11.64 -1.04 -20.44
N VAL A 752 10.39 -1.40 -20.71
CA VAL A 752 9.23 -1.01 -19.90
C VAL A 752 8.44 -2.25 -19.49
N HIS A 753 7.76 -2.15 -18.37
CA HIS A 753 6.86 -3.18 -17.84
C HIS A 753 5.42 -2.86 -18.22
N ILE A 754 4.71 -3.83 -18.75
CA ILE A 754 3.30 -3.69 -19.12
C ILE A 754 2.53 -4.88 -18.53
N GLU A 755 1.43 -4.60 -17.85
CA GLU A 755 0.60 -5.67 -17.29
C GLU A 755 -0.91 -5.40 -17.42
N TYR A 756 -1.66 -6.47 -17.57
CA TYR A 756 -3.12 -6.43 -17.54
C TYR A 756 -3.66 -7.79 -17.09
N LYS A 757 -4.43 -7.81 -16.00
CA LYS A 757 -4.88 -9.03 -15.31
C LYS A 757 -3.68 -9.90 -14.92
N GLU A 758 -3.68 -11.17 -15.34
CA GLU A 758 -2.59 -12.12 -15.14
C GLU A 758 -1.45 -12.01 -16.14
N ASN A 759 -1.64 -11.24 -17.24
CA ASN A 759 -0.64 -11.14 -18.29
C ASN A 759 0.35 -10.02 -17.99
N ARG A 760 1.63 -10.33 -18.14
CA ARG A 760 2.75 -9.40 -17.96
C ARG A 760 3.75 -9.53 -19.09
N GLN A 761 4.38 -8.44 -19.44
CA GLN A 761 5.43 -8.45 -20.44
C GLN A 761 6.47 -7.38 -20.18
N ILE A 762 7.70 -7.67 -20.62
CA ILE A 762 8.79 -6.71 -20.78
C ILE A 762 8.85 -6.35 -22.26
N ARG A 763 8.88 -5.05 -22.55
CA ARG A 763 8.97 -4.48 -23.89
C ARG A 763 10.29 -3.73 -24.06
N THR A 764 11.18 -4.20 -24.92
CA THR A 764 12.38 -3.52 -25.39
C THR A 764 12.16 -2.92 -26.78
N LYS A 765 13.12 -2.23 -27.37
CA LYS A 765 12.95 -1.63 -28.73
C LYS A 765 12.60 -2.67 -29.81
N GLU A 766 13.08 -3.88 -29.65
CA GLU A 766 12.95 -4.93 -30.68
C GLU A 766 12.12 -6.13 -30.23
N TRP A 767 11.96 -6.33 -28.93
CA TRP A 767 11.42 -7.55 -28.37
C TRP A 767 10.33 -7.33 -27.33
N ILE A 768 9.39 -8.26 -27.29
CA ILE A 768 8.44 -8.46 -26.20
C ILE A 768 8.69 -9.85 -25.60
N TYR A 769 8.77 -9.94 -24.28
CA TYR A 769 8.80 -11.23 -23.57
C TYR A 769 7.68 -11.29 -22.55
N THR A 770 6.88 -12.36 -22.61
CA THR A 770 5.68 -12.52 -21.79
C THR A 770 5.92 -13.46 -20.62
N ASN A 771 5.04 -13.38 -19.60
CA ASN A 771 5.03 -14.36 -18.49
C ASN A 771 4.50 -15.75 -18.88
N LYS A 772 4.18 -15.96 -20.16
CA LYS A 772 3.86 -17.26 -20.76
C LYS A 772 5.05 -17.86 -21.51
N ASP A 773 6.24 -17.33 -21.28
CA ASP A 773 7.48 -17.71 -21.94
C ASP A 773 7.48 -17.51 -23.48
N GLU A 774 6.77 -16.47 -23.94
CA GLU A 774 6.75 -16.12 -25.35
C GLU A 774 7.75 -14.98 -25.62
N LEU A 775 8.69 -15.17 -26.53
CA LEU A 775 9.57 -14.13 -27.06
C LEU A 775 9.07 -13.72 -28.45
N ILE A 776 8.75 -12.44 -28.61
CA ILE A 776 8.13 -11.90 -29.82
C ILE A 776 9.01 -10.79 -30.35
N LYS A 777 9.49 -10.89 -31.59
CA LYS A 777 10.13 -9.79 -32.28
C LYS A 777 9.10 -8.81 -32.78
N VAL A 778 9.36 -7.53 -32.62
CA VAL A 778 8.46 -6.48 -33.06
C VAL A 778 9.19 -5.50 -33.98
N ASN A 779 8.49 -5.07 -35.02
CA ASN A 779 9.00 -4.05 -35.90
C ASN A 779 8.89 -2.64 -35.28
N GLN A 780 9.40 -1.61 -35.98
CA GLN A 780 9.39 -0.22 -35.50
C GLN A 780 8.00 0.33 -35.11
N ILE A 781 6.95 -0.28 -35.63
CA ILE A 781 5.56 0.09 -35.34
C ILE A 781 4.91 -0.82 -34.29
N GLY A 782 5.70 -1.67 -33.62
CA GLY A 782 5.21 -2.58 -32.57
C GLY A 782 4.30 -3.70 -33.09
N ARG A 783 4.41 -4.12 -34.35
CA ARG A 783 3.73 -5.30 -34.88
C ARG A 783 4.57 -6.54 -34.64
N PRO A 784 3.96 -7.66 -34.21
CA PRO A 784 4.65 -8.93 -34.12
C PRO A 784 5.22 -9.34 -35.48
N GLU A 785 6.44 -9.80 -35.51
CA GLU A 785 7.05 -10.50 -36.62
C GLU A 785 7.01 -12.01 -36.32
N ASN A 786 6.69 -12.81 -37.31
CA ASN A 786 6.67 -14.28 -37.15
C ASN A 786 8.11 -14.75 -36.91
N LEU A 787 8.33 -15.38 -35.76
CA LEU A 787 9.57 -16.10 -35.46
C LEU A 787 9.41 -17.57 -35.84
N PRO A 788 10.50 -18.27 -36.24
CA PRO A 788 10.47 -19.72 -36.42
C PRO A 788 10.04 -20.44 -35.13
N GLU A 789 9.32 -21.55 -35.23
CA GLU A 789 8.78 -22.34 -34.10
C GLU A 789 9.88 -22.85 -33.13
N LYS A 790 11.14 -22.97 -33.59
CA LYS A 790 12.31 -23.34 -32.79
C LYS A 790 13.40 -22.29 -33.00
N ASP A 791 13.31 -21.18 -32.28
CA ASP A 791 14.31 -20.13 -32.33
C ASP A 791 15.40 -20.37 -31.27
N THR A 792 16.46 -21.06 -31.66
CA THR A 792 17.66 -21.26 -30.85
C THR A 792 18.59 -20.05 -30.88
N ASP A 793 18.45 -19.16 -31.89
CA ASP A 793 19.34 -18.05 -32.13
C ASP A 793 19.14 -16.88 -31.16
N HIS A 794 18.00 -16.85 -30.44
CA HIS A 794 17.66 -15.77 -29.49
C HIS A 794 17.60 -16.24 -28.02
N LEU A 795 18.25 -17.35 -27.70
CA LEU A 795 18.24 -17.93 -26.33
C LEU A 795 18.78 -16.95 -25.28
N GLU A 796 19.83 -16.23 -25.59
CA GLU A 796 20.43 -15.24 -24.66
C GLU A 796 19.51 -14.04 -24.43
N ILE A 797 18.81 -13.57 -25.48
CA ILE A 797 17.81 -12.52 -25.37
C ILE A 797 16.66 -13.00 -24.48
N ARG A 798 16.16 -14.21 -24.71
CA ARG A 798 15.11 -14.85 -23.88
C ARG A 798 15.52 -14.89 -22.41
N LYS A 799 16.70 -15.43 -22.09
CA LYS A 799 17.24 -15.51 -20.73
C LYS A 799 17.37 -14.12 -20.08
N LYS A 800 17.89 -13.13 -20.82
CA LYS A 800 18.00 -11.74 -20.35
C LYS A 800 16.63 -11.19 -19.98
N MET A 801 15.64 -11.29 -20.86
CA MET A 801 14.30 -10.76 -20.64
C MET A 801 13.53 -11.51 -19.55
N GLN A 802 13.71 -12.84 -19.45
CA GLN A 802 13.17 -13.66 -18.37
C GLN A 802 13.67 -13.19 -16.99
N ARG A 803 15.00 -12.91 -16.89
CA ARG A 803 15.58 -12.37 -15.66
C ARG A 803 14.99 -11.00 -15.32
N ILE A 804 14.84 -10.11 -16.31
CA ILE A 804 14.21 -8.80 -16.09
C ILE A 804 12.76 -8.97 -15.61
N LEU A 805 11.97 -9.81 -16.27
CA LEU A 805 10.58 -10.02 -15.87
C LEU A 805 10.48 -10.62 -14.46
N SER A 806 11.44 -11.46 -14.04
CA SER A 806 11.47 -12.01 -12.68
C SER A 806 11.78 -10.94 -11.60
N GLN A 807 12.49 -9.87 -11.95
CA GLN A 807 12.76 -8.74 -11.06
C GLN A 807 11.54 -7.83 -10.85
N THR A 808 10.53 -7.93 -11.72
CA THR A 808 9.25 -7.22 -11.57
C THR A 808 8.19 -8.07 -10.85
N ASN A 809 8.60 -9.16 -10.21
CA ASN A 809 7.71 -10.08 -9.47
C ASN A 809 7.48 -9.67 -8.02
#